data_0fdd0392d0e4042d67e99fe0b6051b0a
#
_entry.id   0fdd0392d0e4042d67e99fe0b6051b0a
#
_cell.length_a   1.000
_cell.length_b   1.000
_cell.length_c   1.000
_cell.angle_alpha   90.00
_cell.angle_beta   90.00
_cell.angle_gamma   90.00
#
_symmetry.space_group_name_H-M   'P 1'
#
loop_
_entity.id
_entity.type
_entity.pdbx_description
1 polymer ?
#
loop_
_entity_poly.entity_id
_entity_poly.type
_entity_poly.pdbx_seq_one_letter_code
_entity_poly.pdbx_strand_id
1 'polypeptide(L)'
;MKTRILSLMLCLAMLLSGVAVFASCGGSGSGDGKGNRPDALVIMTDELDGLFNPFYSTTAPDGTIVSMTQIGMLGSDYVNGKVVVACGDEHAVVVKDYAVNYDSAKDQTTYTFVIKNGIKFSDGQPLTIEDVLFNLYVYLDPVYTGSNTMYSTDIVGLQDYRTQVFGSDSTNTDDTISQNAVSRAQNRINELINLYMAVGKTQTQGSYSASYSQMIDAINTHSLSSGYKEAVSNDAGSVTVDQLKADYEKTLEYFKDELNTDYTSAKEAYLEEPYKSTGEFDEVTSFMYAEGYVTIEYEKDENNKDIKSKIKKVTRLYNPDVVKDRESAIKYVYDSKVEQELHMILMYWATSQKLMTEYTAQAKEVLLHENTKDGQLAIPNISGIVSLGHTSDKTSVTANNGTYTVAHEHNEDGTVKNEGEYDVLEITINGVDPKAIWNFAFSVAPQHYYAEGYDVDIPNNKFGVEYGSFEFHTDVIQSTRNVKVPMGAGAYMATNSGNGDNPSGTEFFSNNVVYFKANNNFLLGQPKIEKIRYQVVSAANALDALNSGSVHFVTPQFTQANIDRINGMADKGIEKAWTQQLGYGYIGVNAGKVPDINIRKAIMTAMDTSLALSYYSTNMAETIYWPMSTVSWAYPKDDSGNNSRDNYHSYPAIRFNRDDAKAAILDYMEAAGVSAGDSALSITFTIAGADLTEHPTYQTFRAAADLLNECGWDIDVVPDTQALTKLSTGSLAVWAAAWGSTIDPDMYQVYHKNSSATSTLAWGYREILASPATYPEETQILNELSDLIDEARETEDQEIRTQLYEQAMSKVLDLAVELPVYQRMVLYAYDATVIKADSIPSAEELNPYTSPLDRIWEIEFAD
;
A
#
# COMPACT_ATOMS: atom_id res chain seq x y z
N MET A 1 32.86 41.78 -14.51
CA MET A 1 32.28 41.57 -15.83
C MET A 1 32.64 40.22 -16.47
N LYS A 2 33.82 39.64 -16.25
CA LYS A 2 34.21 38.31 -16.76
C LYS A 2 33.60 37.14 -15.98
N THR A 3 33.25 37.32 -14.70
CA THR A 3 32.66 36.27 -13.83
C THR A 3 31.15 36.08 -14.10
N ARG A 4 30.41 37.07 -14.53
CA ARG A 4 28.97 36.93 -14.91
C ARG A 4 28.76 36.26 -16.25
N ILE A 5 29.74 36.37 -17.16
CA ILE A 5 29.68 35.69 -18.47
C ILE A 5 29.95 34.17 -18.31
N LEU A 6 30.80 33.78 -17.35
CA LEU A 6 31.08 32.36 -17.09
C LEU A 6 29.90 31.67 -16.40
N SER A 7 29.19 32.36 -15.50
CA SER A 7 27.98 31.80 -14.86
C SER A 7 26.82 31.66 -15.86
N LEU A 8 26.66 32.60 -16.79
CA LEU A 8 25.64 32.51 -17.83
C LEU A 8 25.92 31.40 -18.85
N MET A 9 27.21 31.14 -19.17
CA MET A 9 27.57 30.00 -20.02
C MET A 9 27.45 28.66 -19.32
N LEU A 10 27.64 28.57 -17.98
CA LEU A 10 27.41 27.35 -17.21
C LEU A 10 25.92 27.05 -17.09
N CYS A 11 25.08 28.02 -16.83
CA CYS A 11 23.62 27.85 -16.84
C CYS A 11 23.08 27.50 -18.23
N LEU A 12 23.64 28.07 -19.30
CA LEU A 12 23.27 27.69 -20.66
C LEU A 12 23.78 26.29 -21.04
N ALA A 13 24.88 25.84 -20.47
CA ALA A 13 25.40 24.48 -20.68
C ALA A 13 24.63 23.43 -19.91
N MET A 14 24.07 23.74 -18.72
CA MET A 14 23.18 22.85 -17.98
C MET A 14 21.78 22.78 -18.58
N LEU A 15 21.25 23.88 -19.10
CA LEU A 15 20.00 23.88 -19.91
C LEU A 15 20.16 23.11 -21.21
N LEU A 16 21.33 23.17 -21.86
CA LEU A 16 21.64 22.41 -23.08
C LEU A 16 21.94 20.92 -22.79
N SER A 17 22.46 20.57 -21.62
CA SER A 17 22.65 19.16 -21.25
C SER A 17 21.35 18.47 -20.86
N GLY A 18 20.39 19.16 -20.24
CA GLY A 18 19.03 18.62 -20.00
C GLY A 18 18.25 18.38 -21.29
N VAL A 19 18.41 19.28 -22.30
CA VAL A 19 17.77 19.12 -23.63
C VAL A 19 18.50 18.11 -24.52
N ALA A 20 19.81 17.88 -24.31
CA ALA A 20 20.59 16.92 -25.12
C ALA A 20 20.29 15.46 -24.77
N VAL A 21 19.79 15.14 -23.58
CA VAL A 21 19.35 13.77 -23.23
C VAL A 21 18.02 13.42 -23.92
N PHE A 22 17.16 14.42 -24.18
CA PHE A 22 15.91 14.21 -24.93
C PHE A 22 16.07 14.25 -26.46
N ALA A 23 17.18 14.83 -26.99
CA ALA A 23 17.45 14.89 -28.42
C ALA A 23 18.22 13.67 -28.98
N SER A 24 18.63 12.72 -28.14
CA SER A 24 19.36 11.51 -28.55
C SER A 24 18.48 10.34 -29.02
N CYS A 25 17.15 10.48 -29.03
CA CYS A 25 16.22 9.50 -29.60
C CYS A 25 15.74 9.81 -31.02
N GLY A 26 16.34 10.79 -31.70
CA GLY A 26 16.10 11.05 -33.09
C GLY A 26 17.09 10.31 -33.99
N GLY A 27 16.83 9.05 -34.30
CA GLY A 27 17.53 8.34 -35.40
C GLY A 27 17.19 8.98 -36.74
N SER A 28 18.17 9.57 -37.42
CA SER A 28 18.05 10.02 -38.80
C SER A 28 17.83 8.85 -39.75
N GLY A 29 16.59 8.47 -39.95
CA GLY A 29 16.13 7.65 -41.05
C GLY A 29 15.41 8.53 -42.07
N SER A 30 16.02 8.81 -43.19
CA SER A 30 15.38 9.45 -44.32
C SER A 30 14.31 8.55 -44.94
N GLY A 31 13.07 9.01 -44.98
CA GLY A 31 12.04 8.45 -45.87
C GLY A 31 10.63 8.52 -45.32
N ASP A 32 9.82 9.29 -45.99
CA ASP A 32 8.35 9.38 -46.02
C ASP A 32 7.64 10.11 -44.87
N GLY A 33 6.96 11.20 -45.30
CA GLY A 33 6.13 12.11 -44.50
C GLY A 33 5.06 11.44 -43.61
N LYS A 34 5.48 10.99 -42.45
CA LYS A 34 4.62 10.78 -41.28
C LYS A 34 4.98 11.80 -40.24
N GLY A 35 3.96 12.42 -39.63
CA GLY A 35 4.13 13.35 -38.53
C GLY A 35 5.09 12.82 -37.47
N ASN A 36 5.62 13.69 -36.62
CA ASN A 36 6.65 13.39 -35.61
C ASN A 36 6.08 12.51 -34.47
N ARG A 37 5.69 11.25 -34.80
CA ARG A 37 5.12 10.29 -33.86
C ARG A 37 6.18 9.92 -32.81
N PRO A 38 5.88 10.02 -31.51
CA PRO A 38 6.82 9.66 -30.47
C PRO A 38 7.16 8.16 -30.49
N ASP A 39 8.36 7.81 -30.06
CA ASP A 39 8.84 6.40 -29.97
C ASP A 39 8.10 5.58 -28.91
N ALA A 40 7.55 6.24 -27.88
CA ALA A 40 6.81 5.61 -26.79
C ALA A 40 5.66 6.50 -26.32
N LEU A 41 4.59 5.89 -25.81
CA LEU A 41 3.60 6.60 -25.02
C LEU A 41 4.18 6.80 -23.60
N VAL A 42 4.23 8.07 -23.17
CA VAL A 42 4.73 8.42 -21.83
C VAL A 42 3.55 8.85 -20.96
N ILE A 43 3.36 8.14 -19.87
CA ILE A 43 2.27 8.33 -18.93
C ILE A 43 2.86 8.82 -17.61
N MET A 44 2.26 9.81 -17.00
CA MET A 44 2.61 10.24 -15.65
C MET A 44 2.28 9.16 -14.63
N THR A 45 3.15 9.00 -13.64
CA THR A 45 2.86 8.31 -12.38
C THR A 45 3.32 9.16 -11.20
N ASP A 46 2.68 8.95 -10.05
CA ASP A 46 3.16 9.47 -8.78
C ASP A 46 4.44 8.73 -8.35
N GLU A 47 5.02 9.11 -7.24
CA GLU A 47 6.23 8.48 -6.68
C GLU A 47 6.01 6.97 -6.46
N LEU A 48 7.05 6.20 -6.76
CA LEU A 48 7.05 4.74 -6.71
C LEU A 48 7.95 4.26 -5.56
N ASP A 49 7.43 3.37 -4.73
CA ASP A 49 8.23 2.67 -3.71
C ASP A 49 9.18 1.63 -4.36
N GLY A 50 8.85 1.22 -5.57
CA GLY A 50 9.61 0.24 -6.33
C GLY A 50 9.47 -1.18 -5.78
N LEU A 51 8.30 -1.49 -5.20
CA LEU A 51 7.90 -2.82 -4.75
C LEU A 51 6.95 -3.42 -5.81
N PHE A 52 7.51 -3.85 -6.92
CA PHE A 52 6.76 -4.33 -8.09
C PHE A 52 6.48 -5.84 -8.03
N ASN A 53 5.89 -6.29 -6.94
CA ASN A 53 5.58 -7.70 -6.71
C ASN A 53 4.06 -7.93 -6.67
N PRO A 54 3.49 -8.87 -7.45
CA PRO A 54 2.04 -9.09 -7.52
C PRO A 54 1.42 -9.55 -6.19
N PHE A 55 2.20 -10.18 -5.31
CA PHE A 55 1.73 -10.63 -4.01
C PHE A 55 1.86 -9.56 -2.91
N TYR A 56 2.81 -8.62 -3.02
CA TYR A 56 3.22 -7.74 -1.93
C TYR A 56 3.23 -6.24 -2.28
N SER A 57 2.82 -5.85 -3.48
CA SER A 57 2.62 -4.44 -3.82
C SER A 57 1.51 -3.84 -2.94
N THR A 58 1.78 -2.71 -2.29
CA THR A 58 0.88 -2.09 -1.30
C THR A 58 0.40 -0.69 -1.71
N THR A 59 1.11 -0.02 -2.62
CA THR A 59 0.73 1.33 -3.08
C THR A 59 0.04 1.27 -4.44
N ALA A 60 -0.89 2.20 -4.69
CA ALA A 60 -1.60 2.27 -5.95
C ALA A 60 -0.67 2.54 -7.16
N PRO A 61 0.35 3.42 -7.09
CA PRO A 61 1.31 3.61 -8.17
C PRO A 61 2.09 2.33 -8.49
N ASP A 62 2.65 1.63 -7.49
CA ASP A 62 3.35 0.36 -7.72
C ASP A 62 2.42 -0.73 -8.27
N GLY A 63 1.18 -0.80 -7.75
CA GLY A 63 0.14 -1.69 -8.25
C GLY A 63 -0.19 -1.46 -9.73
N THR A 64 -0.21 -0.20 -10.18
CA THR A 64 -0.38 0.16 -11.60
C THR A 64 0.77 -0.38 -12.45
N ILE A 65 2.01 -0.28 -11.98
CA ILE A 65 3.18 -0.83 -12.67
C ILE A 65 3.09 -2.37 -12.76
N VAL A 66 2.71 -3.03 -11.67
CA VAL A 66 2.53 -4.49 -11.63
C VAL A 66 1.45 -4.93 -12.61
N SER A 67 0.28 -4.25 -12.63
CA SER A 67 -0.88 -4.60 -13.47
C SER A 67 -0.59 -4.60 -14.97
N MET A 68 0.40 -3.82 -15.43
CA MET A 68 0.85 -3.82 -16.83
C MET A 68 1.33 -5.20 -17.29
N THR A 69 1.86 -6.01 -16.38
CA THR A 69 2.44 -7.33 -16.67
C THR A 69 1.54 -8.49 -16.25
N GLN A 70 0.42 -8.26 -15.59
CA GLN A 70 -0.44 -9.31 -15.04
C GLN A 70 -1.76 -9.45 -15.78
N ILE A 71 -2.37 -10.64 -15.69
CA ILE A 71 -3.79 -10.89 -15.96
C ILE A 71 -4.40 -11.58 -14.74
N GLY A 72 -5.67 -11.27 -14.46
CA GLY A 72 -6.40 -11.89 -13.36
C GLY A 72 -7.05 -13.22 -13.75
N MET A 73 -7.47 -13.98 -12.74
CA MET A 73 -8.41 -15.10 -12.95
C MET A 73 -9.69 -14.61 -13.63
N LEU A 74 -10.27 -13.56 -13.10
CA LEU A 74 -11.49 -12.91 -13.55
C LEU A 74 -11.24 -11.41 -13.70
N GLY A 75 -12.09 -10.74 -14.48
CA GLY A 75 -12.15 -9.29 -14.59
C GLY A 75 -13.51 -8.76 -14.14
N SER A 76 -13.75 -7.48 -14.42
CA SER A 76 -15.03 -6.83 -14.20
C SER A 76 -15.48 -6.04 -15.42
N ASP A 77 -16.78 -6.06 -15.68
CA ASP A 77 -17.46 -5.20 -16.64
C ASP A 77 -18.51 -4.34 -15.95
N TYR A 78 -18.83 -3.20 -16.55
CA TYR A 78 -19.90 -2.34 -16.07
C TYR A 78 -21.09 -2.39 -17.01
N VAL A 79 -22.13 -3.12 -16.60
CA VAL A 79 -23.31 -3.41 -17.42
C VAL A 79 -24.58 -2.90 -16.73
N ASN A 80 -25.34 -2.03 -17.41
CA ASN A 80 -26.61 -1.49 -16.90
C ASN A 80 -26.53 -0.86 -15.51
N GLY A 81 -25.43 -0.14 -15.22
CA GLY A 81 -25.23 0.52 -13.92
C GLY A 81 -24.73 -0.40 -12.80
N LYS A 82 -24.33 -1.63 -13.11
CA LYS A 82 -23.79 -2.60 -12.15
C LYS A 82 -22.48 -3.18 -12.63
N VAL A 83 -21.57 -3.43 -11.70
CA VAL A 83 -20.38 -4.21 -11.97
C VAL A 83 -20.74 -5.69 -11.98
N VAL A 84 -20.30 -6.40 -13.00
CA VAL A 84 -20.48 -7.84 -13.17
C VAL A 84 -19.13 -8.51 -13.40
N VAL A 85 -19.04 -9.79 -13.07
CA VAL A 85 -17.83 -10.59 -13.32
C VAL A 85 -17.63 -10.76 -14.82
N ALA A 86 -16.42 -10.45 -15.31
CA ALA A 86 -16.00 -10.64 -16.69
C ALA A 86 -15.11 -11.88 -16.83
N CYS A 87 -15.43 -12.71 -17.79
CA CYS A 87 -14.65 -13.87 -18.23
C CYS A 87 -14.92 -14.12 -19.72
N GLY A 88 -14.30 -15.11 -20.32
CA GLY A 88 -14.50 -15.41 -21.74
C GLY A 88 -13.34 -14.98 -22.63
N ASP A 89 -13.40 -15.37 -23.90
CA ASP A 89 -12.26 -15.23 -24.83
C ASP A 89 -11.99 -13.77 -25.21
N GLU A 90 -12.96 -12.87 -25.03
CA GLU A 90 -12.87 -11.44 -25.27
C GLU A 90 -12.19 -10.64 -24.14
N HIS A 91 -11.97 -11.25 -22.99
CA HIS A 91 -11.38 -10.59 -21.82
C HIS A 91 -9.93 -11.06 -21.55
N ALA A 92 -9.09 -10.15 -21.09
CA ALA A 92 -7.71 -10.44 -20.69
C ALA A 92 -7.65 -11.12 -19.31
N VAL A 93 -8.27 -12.29 -19.19
CA VAL A 93 -8.38 -13.06 -17.95
C VAL A 93 -8.11 -14.55 -18.22
N VAL A 94 -7.81 -15.29 -17.16
CA VAL A 94 -7.48 -16.72 -17.22
C VAL A 94 -8.74 -17.60 -17.41
N VAL A 95 -9.86 -17.21 -16.80
CA VAL A 95 -11.10 -18.01 -16.82
C VAL A 95 -11.85 -17.83 -18.13
N LYS A 96 -12.20 -18.95 -18.78
CA LYS A 96 -13.06 -19.03 -19.96
C LYS A 96 -14.53 -18.94 -19.62
N ASP A 97 -14.96 -19.63 -18.58
CA ASP A 97 -16.33 -19.65 -18.09
C ASP A 97 -16.36 -20.06 -16.62
N TYR A 98 -17.41 -19.71 -15.90
CA TYR A 98 -17.56 -20.09 -14.50
C TYR A 98 -19.00 -20.45 -14.15
N ALA A 99 -19.19 -21.08 -12.99
CA ALA A 99 -20.50 -21.26 -12.36
C ALA A 99 -20.39 -21.10 -10.85
N VAL A 100 -21.49 -20.67 -10.24
CA VAL A 100 -21.65 -20.59 -8.78
C VAL A 100 -22.85 -21.41 -8.39
N ASN A 101 -22.68 -22.43 -7.53
CA ASN A 101 -23.72 -23.35 -7.13
C ASN A 101 -23.78 -23.47 -5.60
N TYR A 102 -24.90 -23.03 -5.01
CA TYR A 102 -25.16 -23.19 -3.60
C TYR A 102 -25.91 -24.48 -3.30
N ASP A 103 -25.36 -25.34 -2.46
CA ASP A 103 -25.98 -26.57 -1.93
C ASP A 103 -26.57 -26.32 -0.53
N SER A 104 -27.86 -26.02 -0.47
CA SER A 104 -28.56 -25.73 0.78
C SER A 104 -28.62 -26.91 1.76
N ALA A 105 -28.37 -28.15 1.29
CA ALA A 105 -28.34 -29.32 2.17
C ALA A 105 -27.05 -29.47 2.96
N LYS A 106 -25.96 -28.90 2.42
CA LYS A 106 -24.64 -28.88 3.05
C LYS A 106 -24.27 -27.51 3.59
N ASP A 107 -25.05 -26.48 3.24
CA ASP A 107 -24.72 -25.09 3.47
C ASP A 107 -23.33 -24.74 2.90
N GLN A 108 -23.14 -25.00 1.60
CA GLN A 108 -21.88 -24.79 0.91
C GLN A 108 -22.11 -24.20 -0.48
N THR A 109 -21.23 -23.28 -0.88
CA THR A 109 -21.19 -22.70 -2.23
C THR A 109 -19.94 -23.19 -2.97
N THR A 110 -20.15 -23.77 -4.17
CA THR A 110 -19.05 -24.20 -5.05
C THR A 110 -18.92 -23.27 -6.25
N TYR A 111 -17.75 -22.71 -6.41
CA TYR A 111 -17.33 -21.94 -7.56
C TYR A 111 -16.56 -22.86 -8.51
N THR A 112 -17.02 -22.97 -9.75
CA THR A 112 -16.39 -23.78 -10.80
C THR A 112 -15.79 -22.85 -11.83
N PHE A 113 -14.50 -22.96 -12.09
CA PHE A 113 -13.76 -22.14 -13.05
C PHE A 113 -13.19 -23.03 -14.15
N VAL A 114 -13.53 -22.74 -15.39
CA VAL A 114 -12.95 -23.37 -16.59
C VAL A 114 -11.79 -22.53 -17.05
N ILE A 115 -10.59 -23.09 -17.09
CA ILE A 115 -9.36 -22.37 -17.40
C ILE A 115 -9.16 -22.34 -18.92
N LYS A 116 -8.73 -21.20 -19.47
CA LYS A 116 -8.40 -21.06 -20.90
C LYS A 116 -7.11 -21.83 -21.23
N ASN A 117 -7.08 -22.45 -22.37
CA ASN A 117 -5.86 -23.06 -22.93
C ASN A 117 -5.06 -22.05 -23.75
N GLY A 118 -3.75 -22.25 -23.83
CA GLY A 118 -2.86 -21.55 -24.74
C GLY A 118 -2.42 -20.15 -24.30
N ILE A 119 -2.75 -19.73 -23.07
CA ILE A 119 -2.18 -18.52 -22.49
C ILE A 119 -0.68 -18.71 -22.27
N LYS A 120 0.11 -17.67 -22.52
CA LYS A 120 1.54 -17.65 -22.30
C LYS A 120 1.98 -16.46 -21.49
N PHE A 121 2.95 -16.67 -20.63
CA PHE A 121 3.69 -15.59 -19.99
C PHE A 121 4.57 -14.85 -21.02
N SER A 122 5.08 -13.70 -20.61
CA SER A 122 5.89 -12.84 -21.51
C SER A 122 7.19 -13.48 -21.97
N ASP A 123 7.72 -14.45 -21.23
CA ASP A 123 8.90 -15.24 -21.59
C ASP A 123 8.58 -16.44 -22.53
N GLY A 124 7.29 -16.67 -22.82
CA GLY A 124 6.81 -17.74 -23.69
C GLY A 124 6.45 -19.05 -22.99
N GLN A 125 6.70 -19.18 -21.69
CA GLN A 125 6.22 -20.32 -20.90
C GLN A 125 4.70 -20.34 -20.85
N PRO A 126 4.03 -21.52 -20.86
CA PRO A 126 2.58 -21.60 -20.75
C PRO A 126 2.11 -21.20 -19.33
N LEU A 127 0.94 -20.54 -19.26
CA LEU A 127 0.20 -20.38 -18.01
C LEU A 127 -0.76 -21.56 -17.90
N THR A 128 -0.71 -22.32 -16.82
CA THR A 128 -1.47 -23.54 -16.58
C THR A 128 -2.22 -23.49 -15.24
N ILE A 129 -2.97 -24.55 -14.96
CA ILE A 129 -3.63 -24.73 -13.66
C ILE A 129 -2.61 -24.78 -12.49
N GLU A 130 -1.37 -25.17 -12.78
CA GLU A 130 -0.29 -25.21 -11.78
C GLU A 130 0.04 -23.81 -11.26
N ASP A 131 0.09 -22.80 -12.15
CA ASP A 131 0.29 -21.40 -11.75
C ASP A 131 -0.89 -20.87 -10.94
N VAL A 132 -2.14 -21.25 -11.32
CA VAL A 132 -3.34 -20.84 -10.56
C VAL A 132 -3.28 -21.39 -9.14
N LEU A 133 -2.94 -22.66 -8.98
CA LEU A 133 -2.84 -23.30 -7.65
C LEU A 133 -1.69 -22.73 -6.85
N PHE A 134 -0.53 -22.50 -7.48
CA PHE A 134 0.58 -21.81 -6.83
C PHE A 134 0.15 -20.48 -6.22
N ASN A 135 -0.51 -19.63 -6.99
CA ASN A 135 -0.97 -18.32 -6.49
C ASN A 135 -1.97 -18.47 -5.32
N LEU A 136 -2.93 -19.39 -5.42
CA LEU A 136 -3.87 -19.69 -4.34
C LEU A 136 -3.14 -20.07 -3.05
N TYR A 137 -2.17 -20.99 -3.15
CA TYR A 137 -1.44 -21.45 -1.96
C TYR A 137 -0.47 -20.41 -1.40
N VAL A 138 0.04 -19.47 -2.20
CA VAL A 138 0.77 -18.29 -1.68
C VAL A 138 -0.16 -17.38 -0.87
N TYR A 139 -1.34 -17.03 -1.41
CA TYR A 139 -2.28 -16.15 -0.71
C TYR A 139 -2.92 -16.78 0.53
N LEU A 140 -3.08 -18.11 0.53
CA LEU A 140 -3.72 -18.86 1.62
C LEU A 140 -2.73 -19.41 2.64
N ASP A 141 -1.42 -19.21 2.42
CA ASP A 141 -0.40 -19.61 3.38
C ASP A 141 -0.59 -18.87 4.72
N PRO A 142 -0.47 -19.57 5.87
CA PRO A 142 -0.73 -18.97 7.17
C PRO A 142 0.19 -17.81 7.54
N VAL A 143 1.39 -17.69 6.96
CA VAL A 143 2.33 -16.58 7.24
C VAL A 143 2.33 -15.51 6.15
N TYR A 144 1.44 -15.58 5.15
CA TYR A 144 1.27 -14.52 4.17
C TYR A 144 0.81 -13.20 4.83
N THR A 145 1.51 -12.10 4.52
CA THR A 145 1.29 -10.76 5.11
C THR A 145 0.96 -9.67 4.07
N GLY A 146 0.71 -10.06 2.83
CA GLY A 146 0.32 -9.13 1.78
C GLY A 146 -1.11 -8.59 1.94
N SER A 147 -1.53 -7.71 1.04
CA SER A 147 -2.82 -7.02 1.12
C SER A 147 -4.04 -7.87 0.71
N ASN A 148 -3.83 -9.02 0.10
CA ASN A 148 -4.94 -9.89 -0.31
C ASN A 148 -5.56 -10.58 0.92
N THR A 149 -6.90 -10.54 1.02
CA THR A 149 -7.66 -11.09 2.14
C THR A 149 -8.40 -12.38 1.81
N MET A 150 -7.97 -13.13 0.81
CA MET A 150 -8.60 -14.40 0.39
C MET A 150 -8.68 -15.41 1.55
N TYR A 151 -7.71 -15.40 2.46
CA TYR A 151 -7.69 -16.23 3.67
C TYR A 151 -8.88 -16.01 4.61
N SER A 152 -9.61 -14.89 4.46
CA SER A 152 -10.82 -14.60 5.24
C SER A 152 -12.10 -15.20 4.63
N THR A 153 -12.01 -15.78 3.44
CA THR A 153 -13.08 -16.56 2.82
C THR A 153 -13.10 -17.95 3.45
N ASP A 154 -14.24 -18.41 3.96
CA ASP A 154 -14.36 -19.73 4.63
C ASP A 154 -14.33 -20.90 3.64
N ILE A 155 -13.14 -21.07 3.00
CA ILE A 155 -12.93 -22.21 2.08
C ILE A 155 -12.88 -23.50 2.89
N VAL A 156 -13.62 -24.51 2.46
CA VAL A 156 -13.70 -25.83 3.11
C VAL A 156 -12.30 -26.40 3.32
N GLY A 157 -11.94 -26.67 4.58
CA GLY A 157 -10.64 -27.22 4.97
C GLY A 157 -9.50 -26.22 4.98
N LEU A 158 -9.73 -24.93 4.73
CA LEU A 158 -8.71 -23.90 4.81
C LEU A 158 -8.19 -23.74 6.24
N GLN A 159 -9.09 -23.68 7.21
CA GLN A 159 -8.71 -23.57 8.64
C GLN A 159 -7.86 -24.76 9.09
N ASP A 160 -8.26 -25.98 8.70
CA ASP A 160 -7.50 -27.20 9.01
C ASP A 160 -6.10 -27.15 8.37
N TYR A 161 -6.00 -26.74 7.10
CA TYR A 161 -4.72 -26.55 6.40
C TYR A 161 -3.85 -25.49 7.10
N ARG A 162 -4.40 -24.31 7.40
CA ARG A 162 -3.65 -23.19 8.00
C ARG A 162 -3.16 -23.49 9.42
N THR A 163 -3.83 -24.37 10.15
CA THR A 163 -3.48 -24.72 11.53
C THR A 163 -2.83 -26.11 11.68
N GLN A 164 -2.90 -26.95 10.64
CA GLN A 164 -2.50 -28.36 10.66
C GLN A 164 -3.25 -29.20 11.74
N VAL A 165 -4.45 -28.78 12.12
CA VAL A 165 -5.30 -29.44 13.12
C VAL A 165 -6.65 -29.80 12.51
N PHE A 166 -7.06 -31.08 12.59
CA PHE A 166 -8.36 -31.53 12.09
C PHE A 166 -9.51 -31.09 13.00
N GLY A 167 -10.47 -30.42 12.42
CA GLY A 167 -11.68 -29.96 13.10
C GLY A 167 -11.45 -28.71 13.94
N SER A 168 -12.41 -27.82 13.97
CA SER A 168 -12.37 -26.60 14.78
C SER A 168 -12.45 -26.89 16.27
N ASP A 169 -11.31 -27.19 16.89
CA ASP A 169 -11.18 -27.03 18.33
C ASP A 169 -10.98 -25.53 18.60
N SER A 170 -11.86 -24.94 19.38
CA SER A 170 -11.84 -23.49 19.72
C SER A 170 -10.53 -23.00 20.38
N THR A 171 -9.61 -23.90 20.67
CA THR A 171 -8.31 -23.60 21.29
C THR A 171 -7.16 -23.52 20.31
N ASN A 172 -7.34 -23.95 19.05
CA ASN A 172 -6.30 -23.97 18.01
C ASN A 172 -6.80 -23.40 16.67
N THR A 173 -7.55 -22.33 16.71
CA THR A 173 -7.93 -21.58 15.49
C THR A 173 -6.74 -20.78 14.97
N ASP A 174 -6.74 -20.41 13.66
CA ASP A 174 -5.73 -19.53 13.08
C ASP A 174 -5.63 -18.19 13.85
N ASP A 175 -6.75 -17.69 14.35
CA ASP A 175 -6.80 -16.50 15.20
C ASP A 175 -6.06 -16.72 16.53
N THR A 176 -6.26 -17.85 17.19
CA THR A 176 -5.58 -18.19 18.43
C THR A 176 -4.08 -18.34 18.21
N ILE A 177 -3.66 -19.00 17.13
CA ILE A 177 -2.25 -19.14 16.74
C ILE A 177 -1.67 -17.75 16.44
N SER A 178 -2.37 -16.92 15.70
CA SER A 178 -1.95 -15.55 15.37
C SER A 178 -1.81 -14.67 16.63
N GLN A 179 -2.76 -14.71 17.56
CA GLN A 179 -2.69 -13.99 18.84
C GLN A 179 -1.53 -14.48 19.72
N ASN A 180 -1.29 -15.78 19.75
CA ASN A 180 -0.15 -16.36 20.47
C ASN A 180 1.18 -15.92 19.82
N ALA A 181 1.25 -15.87 18.49
CA ALA A 181 2.42 -15.40 17.77
C ALA A 181 2.71 -13.93 18.08
N VAL A 182 1.68 -13.07 18.06
CA VAL A 182 1.79 -11.65 18.46
C VAL A 182 2.29 -11.53 19.91
N SER A 183 1.77 -12.33 20.80
CA SER A 183 2.17 -12.31 22.23
C SER A 183 3.64 -12.74 22.40
N ARG A 184 4.08 -13.78 21.68
CA ARG A 184 5.47 -14.24 21.68
C ARG A 184 6.41 -13.18 21.09
N ALA A 185 6.05 -12.56 19.95
CA ALA A 185 6.81 -11.48 19.33
C ALA A 185 6.95 -10.28 20.27
N GLN A 186 5.86 -9.85 20.91
CA GLN A 186 5.89 -8.75 21.87
C GLN A 186 6.79 -9.06 23.08
N ASN A 187 6.75 -10.28 23.60
CA ASN A 187 7.65 -10.71 24.67
C ASN A 187 9.12 -10.65 24.23
N ARG A 188 9.43 -11.14 23.02
CA ARG A 188 10.78 -11.05 22.45
C ARG A 188 11.27 -9.61 22.33
N ILE A 189 10.45 -8.70 21.83
CA ILE A 189 10.75 -7.27 21.73
C ILE A 189 10.95 -6.64 23.10
N ASN A 190 10.07 -6.93 24.05
CA ASN A 190 10.16 -6.39 25.42
C ASN A 190 11.48 -6.80 26.07
N GLU A 191 11.93 -8.04 25.87
CA GLU A 191 13.19 -8.50 26.43
C GLU A 191 14.40 -7.88 25.72
N LEU A 192 14.32 -7.62 24.41
CA LEU A 192 15.33 -6.88 23.66
C LEU A 192 15.46 -5.44 24.21
N ILE A 193 14.34 -4.76 24.45
CA ILE A 193 14.29 -3.44 25.10
C ILE A 193 14.91 -3.51 26.51
N ASN A 194 14.55 -4.51 27.30
CA ASN A 194 15.10 -4.70 28.65
C ASN A 194 16.61 -4.89 28.63
N LEU A 195 17.13 -5.62 27.64
CA LEU A 195 18.57 -5.77 27.39
C LEU A 195 19.22 -4.40 27.15
N TYR A 196 18.67 -3.61 26.26
CA TYR A 196 19.20 -2.27 25.94
C TYR A 196 19.18 -1.36 27.16
N MET A 197 18.10 -1.38 27.93
CA MET A 197 17.98 -0.58 29.15
C MET A 197 18.95 -1.06 30.24
N ALA A 198 19.19 -2.36 30.37
CA ALA A 198 20.12 -2.90 31.36
C ALA A 198 21.59 -2.53 31.07
N VAL A 199 21.97 -2.54 29.79
CA VAL A 199 23.34 -2.22 29.36
C VAL A 199 23.53 -0.71 29.18
N GLY A 200 22.51 0.01 28.74
CA GLY A 200 22.56 1.45 28.44
C GLY A 200 22.41 2.38 29.64
N LYS A 201 22.11 1.84 30.81
CA LYS A 201 21.86 2.65 32.02
C LYS A 201 23.16 3.23 32.56
N THR A 202 23.53 4.45 32.16
CA THR A 202 24.54 5.21 32.84
C THR A 202 23.98 5.87 34.09
N GLN A 203 24.76 5.88 35.16
CA GLN A 203 24.32 6.29 36.53
C GLN A 203 23.97 7.77 36.69
N THR A 204 23.91 8.58 35.67
CA THR A 204 23.64 10.01 35.76
C THR A 204 22.26 10.37 35.20
N GLN A 205 21.29 10.56 36.07
CA GLN A 205 20.04 11.29 35.82
C GLN A 205 19.08 10.73 34.78
N GLY A 206 18.90 9.42 34.69
CA GLY A 206 17.82 8.85 33.89
C GLY A 206 18.11 8.83 32.38
N SER A 207 19.28 9.22 31.93
CA SER A 207 19.70 9.01 30.56
C SER A 207 20.29 7.62 30.35
N TYR A 208 19.95 6.99 29.27
CA TYR A 208 20.46 5.69 28.87
C TYR A 208 21.41 5.88 27.68
N SER A 209 22.64 5.39 27.80
CA SER A 209 23.59 5.33 26.69
C SER A 209 24.40 4.04 26.81
N ALA A 210 24.47 3.25 25.72
CA ALA A 210 25.37 2.11 25.61
C ALA A 210 26.14 2.27 24.32
N SER A 211 27.48 2.14 24.40
CA SER A 211 28.26 2.03 23.19
C SER A 211 28.06 0.68 22.51
N TYR A 212 28.30 0.60 21.21
CA TYR A 212 28.23 -0.64 20.44
C TYR A 212 29.07 -1.76 21.10
N SER A 213 30.28 -1.45 21.55
CA SER A 213 31.16 -2.42 22.23
C SER A 213 30.55 -2.97 23.52
N GLN A 214 29.91 -2.14 24.33
CA GLN A 214 29.22 -2.59 25.55
C GLN A 214 28.05 -3.51 25.28
N MET A 215 27.31 -3.26 24.20
CA MET A 215 26.22 -4.13 23.80
C MET A 215 26.75 -5.50 23.35
N ILE A 216 27.76 -5.53 22.50
CA ILE A 216 28.40 -6.76 22.03
C ILE A 216 29.00 -7.55 23.22
N ASP A 217 29.69 -6.87 24.14
CA ASP A 217 30.25 -7.53 25.33
C ASP A 217 29.15 -8.13 26.22
N ALA A 218 28.03 -7.43 26.40
CA ALA A 218 26.88 -7.94 27.15
C ALA A 218 26.26 -9.17 26.50
N ILE A 219 26.08 -9.15 25.19
CA ILE A 219 25.56 -10.28 24.41
C ILE A 219 26.53 -11.48 24.55
N ASN A 220 27.82 -11.27 24.35
CA ASN A 220 28.84 -12.32 24.38
C ASN A 220 29.04 -12.93 25.78
N THR A 221 28.86 -12.14 26.84
CA THR A 221 29.07 -12.61 28.23
C THR A 221 27.81 -13.18 28.89
N HIS A 222 26.68 -13.17 28.20
CA HIS A 222 25.39 -13.64 28.76
C HIS A 222 24.99 -12.96 30.09
N SER A 223 25.47 -11.75 30.36
CA SER A 223 25.14 -11.03 31.60
C SER A 223 23.72 -10.49 31.62
N LEU A 224 22.81 -11.16 30.96
CA LEU A 224 21.41 -10.80 30.82
C LEU A 224 20.57 -11.37 31.95
N SER A 225 19.48 -10.67 32.28
CA SER A 225 18.54 -11.11 33.33
C SER A 225 17.98 -12.50 33.03
N SER A 226 17.61 -13.22 34.09
CA SER A 226 16.93 -14.53 33.96
C SER A 226 15.63 -14.41 33.16
N GLY A 227 14.90 -13.30 33.27
CA GLY A 227 13.66 -13.05 32.55
C GLY A 227 13.83 -12.98 31.03
N TYR A 228 14.93 -12.39 30.53
CA TYR A 228 15.23 -12.40 29.11
C TYR A 228 15.44 -13.80 28.56
N LYS A 229 16.24 -14.61 29.27
CA LYS A 229 16.47 -16.02 28.88
C LYS A 229 15.18 -16.84 28.86
N GLU A 230 14.23 -16.53 29.72
CA GLU A 230 12.96 -17.23 29.84
C GLU A 230 11.98 -16.85 28.73
N ALA A 231 11.86 -15.55 28.40
CA ALA A 231 10.95 -15.07 27.36
C ALA A 231 11.36 -15.54 25.96
N VAL A 232 12.64 -15.52 25.66
CA VAL A 232 13.12 -15.94 24.32
C VAL A 232 13.22 -17.47 24.21
N SER A 233 13.40 -18.21 25.32
CA SER A 233 13.37 -19.67 25.32
C SER A 233 11.97 -20.25 25.05
N ASN A 234 10.91 -19.48 25.22
CA ASN A 234 9.54 -19.92 24.96
C ASN A 234 9.17 -19.92 23.48
N ASP A 235 9.92 -19.22 22.62
CA ASP A 235 9.61 -19.16 21.19
C ASP A 235 10.25 -20.27 20.35
N ALA A 236 11.38 -20.81 20.70
CA ALA A 236 12.06 -21.81 19.88
C ALA A 236 12.89 -22.81 20.68
N GLY A 237 12.54 -23.02 21.93
CA GLY A 237 13.25 -24.00 22.78
C GLY A 237 14.56 -23.50 23.38
N SER A 238 15.46 -22.80 22.75
CA SER A 238 16.65 -22.23 23.40
C SER A 238 17.18 -21.05 22.62
N VAL A 239 17.23 -19.86 23.23
CA VAL A 239 17.92 -18.72 22.65
C VAL A 239 19.41 -18.89 22.79
N THR A 240 20.08 -18.89 21.67
CA THR A 240 21.54 -18.87 21.61
C THR A 240 22.03 -17.43 21.68
N VAL A 241 23.30 -17.24 22.05
CA VAL A 241 23.99 -15.94 21.93
C VAL A 241 23.95 -15.42 20.49
N ASP A 242 24.03 -16.35 19.52
CA ASP A 242 23.98 -16.02 18.11
C ASP A 242 22.63 -15.42 17.70
N GLN A 243 21.52 -15.93 18.25
CA GLN A 243 20.19 -15.35 18.03
C GLN A 243 20.07 -13.90 18.57
N LEU A 244 20.52 -13.67 19.81
CA LEU A 244 20.54 -12.32 20.40
C LEU A 244 21.40 -11.34 19.61
N LYS A 245 22.51 -11.83 19.09
CA LYS A 245 23.38 -11.03 18.23
C LYS A 245 22.69 -10.70 16.90
N ALA A 246 22.04 -11.68 16.29
CA ALA A 246 21.28 -11.48 15.06
C ALA A 246 20.13 -10.47 15.25
N ASP A 247 19.37 -10.57 16.35
CA ASP A 247 18.31 -9.62 16.70
C ASP A 247 18.84 -8.18 16.86
N TYR A 248 19.99 -8.05 17.51
CA TYR A 248 20.67 -6.77 17.68
C TYR A 248 21.17 -6.21 16.34
N GLU A 249 21.87 -7.01 15.55
CA GLU A 249 22.39 -6.61 14.23
C GLU A 249 21.24 -6.24 13.29
N LYS A 250 20.13 -6.97 13.32
CA LYS A 250 18.91 -6.66 12.55
C LYS A 250 18.33 -5.29 12.90
N THR A 251 18.28 -4.97 14.18
CA THR A 251 17.82 -3.64 14.63
C THR A 251 18.69 -2.51 14.06
N LEU A 252 20.00 -2.70 14.01
CA LEU A 252 20.92 -1.72 13.43
C LEU A 252 20.85 -1.66 11.90
N GLU A 253 20.56 -2.77 11.24
CA GLU A 253 20.33 -2.81 9.80
C GLU A 253 19.12 -1.96 9.43
N TYR A 254 17.99 -2.11 10.11
CA TYR A 254 16.82 -1.26 9.89
C TYR A 254 17.11 0.22 10.08
N PHE A 255 17.88 0.58 11.08
CA PHE A 255 18.30 1.97 11.27
C PHE A 255 19.14 2.49 10.09
N LYS A 256 20.04 1.66 9.55
CA LYS A 256 20.84 2.03 8.38
C LYS A 256 19.98 2.19 7.12
N ASP A 257 18.97 1.36 6.95
CA ASP A 257 18.02 1.47 5.84
C ASP A 257 17.20 2.76 5.92
N GLU A 258 16.79 3.15 7.13
CA GLU A 258 16.12 4.42 7.36
C GLU A 258 16.98 5.60 6.95
N LEU A 259 18.25 5.64 7.37
CA LEU A 259 19.16 6.71 6.96
C LEU A 259 19.33 6.79 5.44
N ASN A 260 19.25 5.67 4.72
CA ASN A 260 19.26 5.65 3.26
C ASN A 260 18.00 6.30 2.68
N THR A 261 16.88 6.10 3.31
CA THR A 261 15.57 6.66 2.93
C THR A 261 15.55 8.15 3.29
N ASP A 262 15.98 8.53 4.50
CA ASP A 262 16.06 9.91 4.96
C ASP A 262 16.98 10.77 4.08
N TYR A 263 18.03 10.18 3.53
CA TYR A 263 18.90 10.90 2.60
C TYR A 263 18.13 11.33 1.34
N THR A 264 17.31 10.45 0.81
CA THR A 264 16.52 10.73 -0.39
C THR A 264 15.45 11.78 -0.11
N SER A 265 14.72 11.64 0.98
CA SER A 265 13.67 12.56 1.41
C SER A 265 14.20 13.97 1.74
N ALA A 266 15.34 14.05 2.42
CA ALA A 266 15.95 15.32 2.74
C ALA A 266 16.41 16.09 1.49
N LYS A 267 16.89 15.38 0.46
CA LYS A 267 17.19 15.98 -0.84
C LYS A 267 15.98 16.70 -1.43
N GLU A 268 14.82 16.05 -1.41
CA GLU A 268 13.59 16.61 -1.95
C GLU A 268 13.07 17.78 -1.11
N ALA A 269 13.12 17.65 0.21
CA ALA A 269 12.60 18.68 1.13
C ALA A 269 13.42 19.96 1.20
N TYR A 270 14.76 19.89 1.03
CA TYR A 270 15.66 21.02 1.33
C TYR A 270 16.48 21.52 0.14
N LEU A 271 16.19 21.10 -1.08
CA LEU A 271 16.77 21.69 -2.30
C LEU A 271 15.89 22.76 -2.96
N GLU A 272 14.73 23.05 -2.36
CA GLU A 272 13.78 24.10 -2.79
C GLU A 272 13.90 25.38 -1.92
N GLU A 273 13.09 26.41 -2.23
CA GLU A 273 13.10 27.64 -1.43
C GLU A 273 12.48 27.40 -0.02
N PRO A 274 13.01 28.00 1.02
CA PRO A 274 14.04 29.08 1.06
C PRO A 274 15.49 28.58 1.08
N TYR A 275 15.73 27.28 1.10
CA TYR A 275 17.05 26.68 1.26
C TYR A 275 17.93 26.88 0.02
N LYS A 276 17.33 26.72 -1.16
CA LYS A 276 17.97 26.87 -2.47
C LYS A 276 18.63 28.25 -2.67
N SER A 277 17.97 29.31 -2.26
CA SER A 277 18.46 30.68 -2.42
C SER A 277 19.70 30.98 -1.59
N THR A 278 20.01 30.17 -0.56
CA THR A 278 21.21 30.31 0.23
C THR A 278 22.48 29.94 -0.54
N GLY A 279 22.38 29.05 -1.54
CA GLY A 279 23.52 28.46 -2.24
C GLY A 279 24.40 27.55 -1.36
N GLU A 280 23.94 27.24 -0.14
CA GLU A 280 24.66 26.42 0.86
C GLU A 280 24.10 24.97 0.93
N PHE A 281 22.90 24.75 0.42
CA PHE A 281 22.26 23.44 0.43
C PHE A 281 22.58 22.68 -0.87
N ASP A 282 23.15 21.51 -0.68
CA ASP A 282 23.28 20.41 -1.65
C ASP A 282 22.64 19.15 -1.03
N GLU A 283 22.67 18.03 -1.73
CA GLU A 283 22.09 16.78 -1.24
C GLU A 283 22.65 16.37 0.14
N VAL A 284 23.96 16.50 0.32
CA VAL A 284 24.62 16.17 1.59
C VAL A 284 24.18 17.12 2.68
N THR A 285 24.21 18.43 2.42
CA THR A 285 23.83 19.45 3.41
C THR A 285 22.36 19.34 3.80
N SER A 286 21.49 18.99 2.85
CA SER A 286 20.07 18.74 3.07
C SER A 286 19.85 17.58 4.04
N PHE A 287 20.49 16.44 3.81
CA PHE A 287 20.44 15.30 4.70
C PHE A 287 21.06 15.62 6.07
N MET A 288 22.22 16.24 6.11
CA MET A 288 22.87 16.61 7.36
C MET A 288 22.05 17.63 8.17
N TYR A 289 21.21 18.45 7.50
CA TYR A 289 20.26 19.35 8.17
C TYR A 289 19.08 18.57 8.77
N ALA A 290 18.50 17.67 8.01
CA ALA A 290 17.44 16.78 8.48
C ALA A 290 17.89 16.01 9.73
N GLU A 291 19.13 15.54 9.74
CA GLU A 291 19.72 14.77 10.84
C GLU A 291 20.27 15.61 12.01
N GLY A 292 20.11 16.95 11.95
CA GLY A 292 20.51 17.86 13.03
C GLY A 292 21.99 18.28 13.03
N TYR A 293 22.75 17.97 11.98
CA TYR A 293 24.17 18.36 11.85
C TYR A 293 24.39 19.65 11.06
N VAL A 294 23.33 20.39 10.78
CA VAL A 294 23.35 21.76 10.25
C VAL A 294 22.38 22.60 11.05
N THR A 295 22.73 23.81 11.35
CA THR A 295 21.84 24.77 12.02
C THR A 295 21.57 25.97 11.12
N ILE A 296 20.32 26.47 11.18
CA ILE A 296 19.86 27.63 10.41
C ILE A 296 19.51 28.76 11.37
N GLU A 297 20.00 29.97 11.06
CA GLU A 297 19.56 31.21 11.68
C GLU A 297 18.66 31.93 10.67
N TYR A 298 17.44 32.28 11.07
CA TYR A 298 16.49 33.03 10.24
C TYR A 298 16.56 34.52 10.48
N GLU A 299 16.15 35.34 9.51
CA GLU A 299 15.83 36.74 9.76
C GLU A 299 14.61 36.81 10.68
N LYS A 300 14.53 37.92 11.46
CA LYS A 300 13.44 38.13 12.41
C LYS A 300 12.55 39.29 11.95
N ASP A 301 11.24 39.15 12.23
CA ASP A 301 10.28 40.23 12.04
C ASP A 301 10.35 41.30 13.13
N GLU A 302 9.46 42.30 13.04
CA GLU A 302 9.38 43.42 14.01
C GLU A 302 9.03 42.95 15.44
N ASN A 303 8.48 41.73 15.59
CA ASN A 303 8.13 41.11 16.87
C ASN A 303 9.18 40.12 17.37
N ASN A 304 10.35 40.10 16.73
CA ASN A 304 11.47 39.19 17.04
C ASN A 304 11.16 37.69 16.76
N LYS A 305 10.18 37.39 15.90
CA LYS A 305 9.88 36.03 15.39
C LYS A 305 10.67 35.71 14.13
N ASP A 306 11.07 34.46 13.97
CA ASP A 306 11.79 33.99 12.80
C ASP A 306 10.90 34.05 11.54
N ILE A 307 11.44 34.64 10.48
CA ILE A 307 10.84 34.64 9.13
C ILE A 307 11.36 33.41 8.43
N LYS A 308 10.63 32.30 8.46
CA LYS A 308 11.05 30.99 7.92
C LYS A 308 11.40 31.00 6.43
N SER A 309 10.86 31.94 5.67
CA SER A 309 11.20 32.14 4.25
C SER A 309 12.51 32.89 4.01
N LYS A 310 13.24 33.34 5.08
CA LYS A 310 14.47 34.14 4.99
C LYS A 310 15.55 33.57 5.86
N ILE A 311 16.41 32.78 5.25
CA ILE A 311 17.59 32.21 5.94
C ILE A 311 18.71 33.26 5.96
N LYS A 312 19.18 33.56 7.16
CA LYS A 312 20.24 34.51 7.41
C LYS A 312 21.62 33.83 7.41
N LYS A 313 21.72 32.63 7.98
CA LYS A 313 22.96 31.90 8.11
C LYS A 313 22.72 30.39 8.18
N VAL A 314 23.59 29.65 7.48
CA VAL A 314 23.72 28.19 7.58
C VAL A 314 25.03 27.85 8.27
N THR A 315 25.02 26.95 9.24
CA THR A 315 26.22 26.52 9.94
C THR A 315 26.30 25.00 9.97
N ARG A 316 27.33 24.43 9.36
CA ARG A 316 27.61 22.99 9.34
C ARG A 316 28.31 22.57 10.62
N LEU A 317 27.85 21.52 11.29
CA LEU A 317 28.46 20.95 12.50
C LEU A 317 29.35 19.74 12.16
N TYR A 318 29.65 19.53 10.91
CA TYR A 318 30.52 18.47 10.38
C TYR A 318 31.62 19.07 9.48
N ASN A 319 32.65 18.27 9.19
CA ASN A 319 33.69 18.68 8.25
C ASN A 319 33.32 18.32 6.80
N PRO A 320 33.02 19.30 5.91
CA PRO A 320 32.60 19.04 4.53
C PRO A 320 33.69 18.42 3.64
N ASP A 321 34.96 18.49 4.06
CA ASP A 321 36.05 17.81 3.33
C ASP A 321 36.06 16.29 3.57
N VAL A 322 35.40 15.84 4.65
CA VAL A 322 35.27 14.43 5.05
C VAL A 322 33.91 13.89 4.63
N VAL A 323 32.84 14.65 4.88
CA VAL A 323 31.44 14.30 4.57
C VAL A 323 31.08 15.03 3.28
N LYS A 324 31.29 14.38 2.14
CA LYS A 324 31.24 15.02 0.82
C LYS A 324 30.28 14.36 -0.18
N ASP A 325 29.79 13.18 0.15
CA ASP A 325 28.92 12.36 -0.68
C ASP A 325 27.93 11.55 0.17
N ARG A 326 26.95 10.89 -0.48
CA ARG A 326 25.92 10.08 0.19
C ARG A 326 26.50 9.06 1.16
N GLU A 327 27.50 8.30 0.72
CA GLU A 327 28.08 7.21 1.52
C GLU A 327 28.76 7.75 2.78
N SER A 328 29.57 8.79 2.65
CA SER A 328 30.24 9.42 3.79
C SER A 328 29.28 10.14 4.74
N ALA A 329 28.17 10.69 4.22
CA ALA A 329 27.16 11.34 5.03
C ALA A 329 26.37 10.33 5.87
N ILE A 330 25.83 9.28 5.24
CA ILE A 330 25.10 8.20 5.93
C ILE A 330 26.02 7.54 6.96
N LYS A 331 27.24 7.23 6.57
CA LYS A 331 28.21 6.64 7.51
C LYS A 331 28.49 7.56 8.70
N TYR A 332 28.66 8.85 8.48
CA TYR A 332 28.93 9.82 9.56
C TYR A 332 27.75 9.88 10.55
N VAL A 333 26.53 9.99 10.04
CA VAL A 333 25.32 10.03 10.88
C VAL A 333 25.14 8.72 11.63
N TYR A 334 25.27 7.57 10.93
CA TYR A 334 25.16 6.24 11.54
C TYR A 334 26.18 6.07 12.68
N ASP A 335 27.47 6.29 12.42
CA ASP A 335 28.54 6.15 13.41
C ASP A 335 28.29 7.09 14.62
N SER A 336 27.92 8.33 14.35
CA SER A 336 27.68 9.33 15.41
C SER A 336 26.49 8.99 16.28
N LYS A 337 25.35 8.58 15.68
CA LYS A 337 24.14 8.21 16.42
C LYS A 337 24.30 6.88 17.16
N VAL A 338 24.95 5.89 16.55
CA VAL A 338 25.21 4.60 17.23
C VAL A 338 26.10 4.80 18.46
N GLU A 339 27.09 5.69 18.40
CA GLU A 339 27.97 5.98 19.56
C GLU A 339 27.29 6.83 20.65
N GLN A 340 26.38 7.73 20.27
CA GLN A 340 25.77 8.70 21.19
C GLN A 340 24.38 8.37 21.64
N GLU A 341 23.57 7.77 20.75
CA GLU A 341 22.13 7.60 20.91
C GLU A 341 21.68 6.14 20.71
N LEU A 342 22.59 5.18 20.80
CA LEU A 342 22.34 3.77 20.49
C LEU A 342 21.06 3.24 21.15
N HIS A 343 20.83 3.57 22.44
CA HIS A 343 19.63 3.12 23.14
C HIS A 343 18.33 3.70 22.56
N MET A 344 18.34 4.95 22.07
CA MET A 344 17.17 5.56 21.42
C MET A 344 16.87 4.87 20.08
N ILE A 345 17.92 4.61 19.30
CA ILE A 345 17.81 3.87 18.04
C ILE A 345 17.23 2.50 18.30
N LEU A 346 17.79 1.77 19.25
CA LEU A 346 17.35 0.41 19.56
C LEU A 346 15.93 0.36 20.12
N MET A 347 15.55 1.34 20.96
CA MET A 347 14.17 1.45 21.44
C MET A 347 13.19 1.81 20.31
N TYR A 348 13.55 2.74 19.46
CA TYR A 348 12.74 3.13 18.32
C TYR A 348 12.47 1.93 17.40
N TRP A 349 13.50 1.18 17.03
CA TRP A 349 13.39 0.03 16.14
C TRP A 349 12.82 -1.21 16.80
N ALA A 350 13.11 -1.45 18.09
CA ALA A 350 12.49 -2.53 18.83
C ALA A 350 10.97 -2.35 18.98
N THR A 351 10.49 -1.11 18.96
CA THR A 351 9.05 -0.80 18.92
C THR A 351 8.51 -0.62 17.51
N SER A 352 9.35 -0.81 16.48
CA SER A 352 8.94 -0.65 15.09
C SER A 352 8.01 -1.77 14.65
N GLN A 353 7.11 -1.41 13.75
CA GLN A 353 6.19 -2.38 13.15
C GLN A 353 6.94 -3.44 12.32
N LYS A 354 8.06 -3.10 11.69
CA LYS A 354 8.88 -4.06 10.93
C LYS A 354 9.32 -5.24 11.79
N LEU A 355 9.95 -4.98 12.94
CA LEU A 355 10.35 -6.05 13.88
C LEU A 355 9.16 -6.82 14.42
N MET A 356 8.07 -6.13 14.76
CA MET A 356 6.86 -6.78 15.25
C MET A 356 6.27 -7.72 14.20
N THR A 357 6.18 -7.31 12.95
CA THR A 357 5.68 -8.14 11.85
C THR A 357 6.59 -9.35 11.62
N GLU A 358 7.90 -9.14 11.53
CA GLU A 358 8.86 -10.21 11.31
C GLU A 358 8.85 -11.23 12.46
N TYR A 359 8.92 -10.78 13.71
CA TYR A 359 8.91 -11.69 14.85
C TYR A 359 7.56 -12.38 15.04
N THR A 360 6.45 -11.74 14.69
CA THR A 360 5.14 -12.39 14.67
C THR A 360 5.09 -13.49 13.64
N ALA A 361 5.59 -13.26 12.43
CA ALA A 361 5.64 -14.29 11.39
C ALA A 361 6.54 -15.46 11.79
N GLN A 362 7.74 -15.21 12.33
CA GLN A 362 8.65 -16.24 12.84
C GLN A 362 8.01 -17.03 14.00
N ALA A 363 7.37 -16.36 14.95
CA ALA A 363 6.69 -17.03 16.06
C ALA A 363 5.50 -17.86 15.58
N LYS A 364 4.77 -17.38 14.57
CA LYS A 364 3.67 -18.11 13.92
C LYS A 364 4.19 -19.37 13.23
N GLU A 365 5.28 -19.25 12.45
CA GLU A 365 5.95 -20.39 11.83
C GLU A 365 6.29 -21.48 12.86
N VAL A 366 6.91 -21.11 13.99
CA VAL A 366 7.23 -22.07 15.07
C VAL A 366 5.97 -22.74 15.61
N LEU A 367 4.91 -21.97 15.91
CA LEU A 367 3.64 -22.49 16.41
C LEU A 367 2.96 -23.46 15.42
N LEU A 368 3.03 -23.15 14.13
CA LEU A 368 2.48 -24.00 13.08
C LEU A 368 3.26 -25.31 12.95
N HIS A 369 4.59 -25.24 13.01
CA HIS A 369 5.45 -26.42 12.94
C HIS A 369 5.32 -27.34 14.18
N GLU A 370 4.94 -26.79 15.35
CA GLU A 370 4.61 -27.60 16.52
C GLU A 370 3.41 -28.55 16.26
N ASN A 371 2.50 -28.17 15.35
CA ASN A 371 1.35 -28.97 14.93
C ASN A 371 1.68 -29.98 13.81
N THR A 372 2.85 -29.92 13.21
CA THR A 372 3.30 -30.90 12.23
C THR A 372 3.92 -32.13 12.91
N LYS A 373 3.92 -33.26 12.22
CA LYS A 373 4.54 -34.47 12.74
C LYS A 373 5.87 -34.74 12.02
N ASP A 374 6.98 -34.61 12.74
CA ASP A 374 8.33 -34.80 12.18
C ASP A 374 8.60 -33.93 10.94
N GLY A 375 8.04 -32.71 10.91
CA GLY A 375 8.13 -31.76 9.79
C GLY A 375 7.25 -32.12 8.58
N GLN A 376 6.37 -33.13 8.70
CA GLN A 376 5.42 -33.48 7.65
C GLN A 376 4.06 -32.89 7.95
N LEU A 377 3.42 -32.31 6.93
CA LEU A 377 2.06 -31.79 7.02
C LEU A 377 1.06 -32.93 7.27
N ALA A 378 0.24 -32.78 8.32
CA ALA A 378 -0.88 -33.68 8.56
C ALA A 378 -2.03 -33.42 7.56
N ILE A 379 -2.14 -32.17 7.07
CA ILE A 379 -3.15 -31.69 6.14
C ILE A 379 -2.43 -30.96 4.98
N PRO A 380 -2.00 -31.69 3.95
CA PRO A 380 -1.12 -31.15 2.92
C PRO A 380 -1.84 -30.30 1.85
N ASN A 381 -3.17 -30.29 1.83
CA ASN A 381 -3.98 -29.54 0.89
C ASN A 381 -5.25 -28.98 1.52
N ILE A 382 -5.83 -27.99 0.86
CA ILE A 382 -7.11 -27.38 1.22
C ILE A 382 -8.21 -28.19 0.52
N SER A 383 -9.03 -28.94 1.29
CA SER A 383 -9.99 -29.91 0.72
C SER A 383 -11.06 -29.26 -0.17
N GLY A 384 -11.38 -28.00 0.05
CA GLY A 384 -12.30 -27.23 -0.80
C GLY A 384 -11.72 -26.73 -2.11
N ILE A 385 -10.41 -26.90 -2.36
CA ILE A 385 -9.75 -26.52 -3.60
C ILE A 385 -9.41 -27.79 -4.38
N VAL A 386 -10.08 -27.99 -5.51
CA VAL A 386 -9.99 -29.25 -6.28
C VAL A 386 -9.69 -28.94 -7.75
N SER A 387 -8.56 -29.42 -8.24
CA SER A 387 -8.28 -29.49 -9.68
C SER A 387 -8.88 -30.79 -10.23
N LEU A 388 -10.00 -30.70 -10.96
CA LEU A 388 -10.77 -31.89 -11.32
C LEU A 388 -10.00 -32.90 -12.17
N GLY A 389 -9.20 -32.44 -13.11
CA GLY A 389 -8.43 -33.31 -14.00
C GLY A 389 -7.30 -34.08 -13.32
N HIS A 390 -6.83 -33.60 -12.17
CA HIS A 390 -5.70 -34.19 -11.45
C HIS A 390 -6.12 -35.02 -10.25
N THR A 391 -7.24 -34.68 -9.61
CA THR A 391 -7.63 -35.27 -8.31
C THR A 391 -9.05 -35.84 -8.29
N SER A 392 -9.75 -35.83 -9.42
CA SER A 392 -11.14 -36.29 -9.55
C SER A 392 -11.37 -37.00 -10.87
N ASP A 393 -12.23 -38.02 -10.89
CA ASP A 393 -12.65 -38.73 -12.10
C ASP A 393 -13.79 -38.04 -12.86
N LYS A 394 -14.19 -36.82 -12.47
CA LYS A 394 -15.25 -36.04 -13.10
C LYS A 394 -14.87 -35.66 -14.54
N THR A 395 -15.63 -36.09 -15.52
CA THR A 395 -15.27 -35.92 -16.94
C THR A 395 -15.86 -34.70 -17.61
N SER A 396 -16.81 -34.03 -16.98
CA SER A 396 -17.42 -32.82 -17.51
C SER A 396 -18.01 -31.92 -16.41
N VAL A 397 -18.06 -30.63 -16.69
CA VAL A 397 -18.73 -29.62 -15.86
C VAL A 397 -19.69 -28.79 -16.71
N THR A 398 -20.72 -28.24 -16.08
CA THR A 398 -21.61 -27.25 -16.70
C THR A 398 -21.35 -25.92 -16.02
N ALA A 399 -21.01 -24.90 -16.81
CA ALA A 399 -20.84 -23.52 -16.38
C ALA A 399 -21.92 -22.63 -17.06
N ASN A 400 -21.82 -21.31 -16.87
CA ASN A 400 -22.89 -20.39 -17.33
C ASN A 400 -23.12 -20.43 -18.84
N ASN A 401 -22.05 -20.59 -19.63
CA ASN A 401 -22.14 -20.51 -21.10
C ASN A 401 -22.09 -21.88 -21.79
N GLY A 402 -21.90 -22.99 -21.08
CA GLY A 402 -21.84 -24.32 -21.71
C GLY A 402 -21.41 -25.45 -20.79
N THR A 403 -21.28 -26.63 -21.44
CA THR A 403 -20.73 -27.84 -20.81
C THR A 403 -19.34 -28.09 -21.36
N TYR A 404 -18.37 -28.32 -20.48
CA TYR A 404 -16.94 -28.44 -20.79
C TYR A 404 -16.43 -29.82 -20.38
N THR A 405 -15.61 -30.42 -21.24
CA THR A 405 -14.92 -31.68 -20.94
C THR A 405 -13.70 -31.40 -20.09
N VAL A 406 -13.53 -32.11 -19.00
CA VAL A 406 -12.41 -31.98 -18.09
C VAL A 406 -11.17 -32.68 -18.66
N ALA A 407 -10.04 -31.99 -18.67
CA ALA A 407 -8.76 -32.54 -19.10
C ALA A 407 -8.18 -33.47 -18.00
N HIS A 408 -7.80 -34.69 -18.40
CA HIS A 408 -7.14 -35.68 -17.53
C HIS A 408 -5.74 -36.03 -18.00
N GLU A 409 -5.33 -35.57 -19.19
CA GLU A 409 -4.01 -35.77 -19.72
C GLU A 409 -3.34 -34.44 -20.04
N HIS A 410 -2.10 -34.30 -19.57
CA HIS A 410 -1.30 -33.11 -19.74
C HIS A 410 0.05 -33.43 -20.41
N ASN A 411 0.63 -32.45 -21.05
CA ASN A 411 1.99 -32.48 -21.57
C ASN A 411 3.00 -32.28 -20.42
N GLU A 412 4.28 -32.48 -20.72
CA GLU A 412 5.37 -32.26 -19.73
C GLU A 412 5.45 -30.81 -19.21
N ASP A 413 4.91 -29.86 -19.94
CA ASP A 413 4.87 -28.43 -19.59
C ASP A 413 3.56 -28.03 -18.88
N GLY A 414 2.77 -28.98 -18.40
CA GLY A 414 1.50 -28.75 -17.69
C GLY A 414 0.33 -28.35 -18.59
N THR A 415 0.54 -28.18 -19.91
CA THR A 415 -0.55 -27.81 -20.82
C THR A 415 -1.48 -28.99 -21.09
N VAL A 416 -2.78 -28.69 -21.30
CA VAL A 416 -3.79 -29.70 -21.69
C VAL A 416 -3.39 -30.38 -22.99
N LYS A 417 -3.43 -31.72 -23.01
CA LYS A 417 -2.97 -32.54 -24.14
C LYS A 417 -3.98 -32.67 -25.27
N ASN A 418 -5.25 -32.78 -24.92
CA ASN A 418 -6.31 -33.08 -25.90
C ASN A 418 -7.09 -31.80 -26.26
N GLU A 419 -7.29 -31.57 -27.55
CA GLU A 419 -8.10 -30.44 -28.03
C GLU A 419 -9.56 -30.54 -27.57
N GLY A 420 -10.12 -29.42 -27.08
CA GLY A 420 -11.50 -29.35 -26.59
C GLY A 420 -11.70 -29.79 -25.15
N GLU A 421 -10.65 -30.24 -24.48
CA GLU A 421 -10.63 -30.44 -23.03
C GLU A 421 -10.08 -29.18 -22.31
N TYR A 422 -10.44 -29.01 -21.05
CA TYR A 422 -10.05 -27.84 -20.25
C TYR A 422 -9.67 -28.26 -18.84
N ASP A 423 -8.71 -27.58 -18.25
CA ASP A 423 -8.50 -27.60 -16.81
C ASP A 423 -9.69 -26.94 -16.11
N VAL A 424 -10.11 -27.55 -15.01
CA VAL A 424 -11.24 -27.06 -14.21
C VAL A 424 -10.85 -27.03 -12.74
N LEU A 425 -10.98 -25.85 -12.16
CA LEU A 425 -10.80 -25.62 -10.72
C LEU A 425 -12.18 -25.50 -10.06
N GLU A 426 -12.42 -26.27 -9.02
CA GLU A 426 -13.55 -26.06 -8.11
C GLU A 426 -13.03 -25.52 -6.77
N ILE A 427 -13.64 -24.43 -6.27
CA ILE A 427 -13.40 -23.89 -4.92
C ILE A 427 -14.74 -23.92 -4.19
N THR A 428 -14.79 -24.62 -3.05
CA THR A 428 -15.98 -24.74 -2.23
C THR A 428 -15.78 -23.99 -0.91
N ILE A 429 -16.72 -23.12 -0.58
CA ILE A 429 -16.77 -22.39 0.70
C ILE A 429 -17.92 -22.91 1.56
N ASN A 430 -17.84 -22.76 2.87
CA ASN A 430 -18.98 -22.94 3.76
C ASN A 430 -19.91 -21.73 3.64
N GLY A 431 -21.23 -21.98 3.69
CA GLY A 431 -22.21 -20.92 3.56
C GLY A 431 -22.18 -20.16 2.23
N VAL A 432 -22.43 -18.88 2.33
CA VAL A 432 -22.45 -17.88 1.24
C VAL A 432 -21.50 -16.75 1.60
N ASP A 433 -20.69 -16.30 0.66
CA ASP A 433 -19.85 -15.10 0.78
C ASP A 433 -19.92 -14.31 -0.54
N PRO A 434 -20.66 -13.19 -0.61
CA PRO A 434 -20.79 -12.38 -1.81
C PRO A 434 -19.48 -11.80 -2.34
N LYS A 435 -18.48 -11.66 -1.49
CA LYS A 435 -17.15 -11.20 -1.88
C LYS A 435 -16.28 -12.31 -2.46
N ALA A 436 -16.56 -13.59 -2.17
CA ALA A 436 -15.67 -14.68 -2.53
C ALA A 436 -15.29 -14.68 -4.03
N ILE A 437 -16.26 -14.45 -4.92
CA ILE A 437 -15.99 -14.39 -6.37
C ILE A 437 -14.94 -13.32 -6.73
N TRP A 438 -14.93 -12.18 -6.04
CA TRP A 438 -13.97 -11.10 -6.23
C TRP A 438 -12.61 -11.41 -5.59
N ASN A 439 -12.58 -12.16 -4.48
CA ASN A 439 -11.34 -12.68 -3.92
C ASN A 439 -10.67 -13.68 -4.87
N PHE A 440 -11.46 -14.44 -5.64
CA PHE A 440 -10.96 -15.36 -6.67
C PHE A 440 -10.56 -14.68 -7.99
N ALA A 441 -10.68 -13.36 -8.11
CA ALA A 441 -10.24 -12.58 -9.27
C ALA A 441 -8.75 -12.16 -9.20
N PHE A 442 -7.95 -12.79 -8.37
CA PHE A 442 -6.52 -12.49 -8.18
C PHE A 442 -5.70 -12.60 -9.47
N SER A 443 -4.59 -11.86 -9.55
CA SER A 443 -3.63 -11.97 -10.65
C SER A 443 -2.91 -13.31 -10.61
N VAL A 444 -2.68 -13.93 -11.77
CA VAL A 444 -1.95 -15.20 -11.88
C VAL A 444 -0.50 -14.93 -12.29
N ALA A 445 0.35 -14.95 -11.29
CA ALA A 445 1.79 -14.79 -11.44
C ALA A 445 2.48 -16.14 -11.73
N PRO A 446 3.54 -16.18 -12.56
CA PRO A 446 4.20 -17.41 -12.94
C PRO A 446 5.01 -18.03 -11.80
N GLN A 447 4.71 -19.29 -11.51
CA GLN A 447 5.38 -20.07 -10.48
C GLN A 447 6.89 -20.17 -10.74
N HIS A 448 7.30 -20.49 -11.98
CA HIS A 448 8.68 -20.67 -12.38
C HIS A 448 9.55 -19.42 -12.20
N TYR A 449 8.93 -18.22 -12.13
CA TYR A 449 9.64 -16.97 -11.91
C TYR A 449 9.68 -16.58 -10.42
N TYR A 450 8.52 -16.63 -9.73
CA TYR A 450 8.40 -16.15 -8.35
C TYR A 450 8.83 -17.18 -7.31
N ALA A 451 8.79 -18.47 -7.65
CA ALA A 451 9.21 -19.56 -6.78
C ALA A 451 10.09 -20.57 -7.52
N GLU A 452 11.13 -20.07 -8.21
CA GLU A 452 12.10 -20.90 -8.93
C GLU A 452 12.73 -21.96 -7.99
N GLY A 453 12.65 -23.23 -8.39
CA GLY A 453 13.15 -24.36 -7.60
C GLY A 453 12.11 -25.02 -6.68
N TYR A 454 10.90 -24.50 -6.62
CA TYR A 454 9.76 -25.10 -5.89
C TYR A 454 8.76 -25.65 -6.90
N ASP A 455 8.69 -26.97 -7.04
CA ASP A 455 7.87 -27.64 -8.05
C ASP A 455 6.39 -27.71 -7.65
N VAL A 456 5.49 -27.67 -8.63
CA VAL A 456 4.09 -28.03 -8.49
C VAL A 456 3.91 -29.50 -8.89
N ASP A 457 3.28 -30.29 -8.04
CA ASP A 457 2.95 -31.72 -8.26
C ASP A 457 1.59 -31.97 -7.56
N ILE A 458 0.51 -31.63 -8.27
CA ILE A 458 -0.87 -31.64 -7.73
C ILE A 458 -1.24 -33.00 -7.15
N PRO A 459 -1.00 -34.16 -7.84
CA PRO A 459 -1.29 -35.47 -7.28
C PRO A 459 -0.57 -35.78 -5.96
N ASN A 460 0.57 -35.16 -5.71
CA ASN A 460 1.35 -35.33 -4.48
C ASN A 460 1.20 -34.16 -3.50
N ASN A 461 0.20 -33.30 -3.71
CA ASN A 461 -0.10 -32.11 -2.86
C ASN A 461 1.08 -31.16 -2.72
N LYS A 462 1.81 -30.91 -3.79
CA LYS A 462 2.84 -29.88 -3.88
C LYS A 462 2.33 -28.74 -4.74
N PHE A 463 2.41 -27.53 -4.24
CA PHE A 463 1.83 -26.36 -4.89
C PHE A 463 2.85 -25.24 -5.13
N GLY A 464 4.16 -25.56 -5.13
CA GLY A 464 5.23 -24.58 -5.34
C GLY A 464 5.42 -23.61 -4.15
N VAL A 465 4.92 -23.95 -2.96
CA VAL A 465 4.98 -23.15 -1.75
C VAL A 465 5.56 -23.98 -0.61
N GLU A 466 6.42 -23.39 0.19
CA GLU A 466 6.87 -23.96 1.46
C GLU A 466 5.92 -23.51 2.57
N TYR A 467 5.09 -24.43 3.06
CA TYR A 467 4.03 -24.15 4.01
C TYR A 467 4.56 -23.46 5.28
N GLY A 468 3.95 -22.33 5.63
CA GLY A 468 4.21 -21.60 6.86
C GLY A 468 5.64 -21.10 7.01
N SER A 469 6.42 -21.03 5.95
CA SER A 469 7.81 -20.58 5.97
C SER A 469 7.90 -19.07 5.73
N PHE A 470 8.37 -18.36 6.76
CA PHE A 470 8.64 -16.92 6.64
C PHE A 470 9.76 -16.64 5.62
N GLU A 471 10.82 -17.45 5.63
CA GLU A 471 11.94 -17.33 4.67
C GLU A 471 11.47 -17.52 3.21
N PHE A 472 10.53 -18.44 2.96
CA PHE A 472 9.97 -18.60 1.62
C PHE A 472 9.32 -17.30 1.13
N HIS A 473 8.54 -16.65 1.99
CA HIS A 473 7.87 -15.39 1.64
C HIS A 473 8.84 -14.21 1.49
N THR A 474 9.88 -14.11 2.32
CA THR A 474 10.84 -12.98 2.29
C THR A 474 11.96 -13.17 1.28
N ASP A 475 12.53 -14.37 1.19
CA ASP A 475 13.77 -14.59 0.43
C ASP A 475 13.51 -15.16 -0.97
N VAL A 476 12.37 -15.83 -1.16
CA VAL A 476 11.97 -16.38 -2.46
C VAL A 476 10.97 -15.49 -3.14
N ILE A 477 9.74 -15.36 -2.60
CA ILE A 477 8.67 -14.57 -3.23
C ILE A 477 9.06 -13.09 -3.31
N GLN A 478 9.67 -12.54 -2.26
CA GLN A 478 10.14 -11.15 -2.21
C GLN A 478 11.65 -11.01 -2.46
N SER A 479 12.28 -11.96 -3.19
CA SER A 479 13.67 -11.78 -3.57
C SER A 479 13.89 -10.46 -4.32
N THR A 480 15.11 -9.94 -4.28
CA THR A 480 15.45 -8.65 -4.92
C THR A 480 15.01 -8.57 -6.38
N ARG A 481 15.11 -9.68 -7.13
CA ARG A 481 14.61 -9.76 -8.52
C ARG A 481 13.09 -9.60 -8.55
N ASN A 482 12.39 -10.39 -7.77
CA ASN A 482 10.93 -10.51 -7.79
C ASN A 482 10.20 -9.25 -7.31
N VAL A 483 10.84 -8.45 -6.46
CA VAL A 483 10.28 -7.15 -6.01
C VAL A 483 10.64 -6.00 -6.94
N LYS A 484 11.66 -6.14 -7.79
CA LYS A 484 12.11 -5.03 -8.64
C LYS A 484 11.69 -5.14 -10.10
N VAL A 485 11.38 -6.34 -10.58
CA VAL A 485 10.99 -6.56 -11.99
C VAL A 485 9.78 -7.48 -12.03
N PRO A 486 8.58 -6.98 -12.34
CA PRO A 486 7.38 -7.81 -12.44
C PRO A 486 7.40 -8.63 -13.74
N MET A 487 6.87 -9.87 -13.68
CA MET A 487 6.71 -10.75 -14.81
C MET A 487 5.34 -11.44 -14.77
N GLY A 488 4.70 -11.61 -15.93
CA GLY A 488 3.38 -12.21 -16.03
C GLY A 488 2.91 -12.36 -17.49
N ALA A 489 1.60 -12.57 -17.67
CA ALA A 489 0.94 -12.75 -18.96
C ALA A 489 0.21 -11.48 -19.47
N GLY A 490 0.46 -10.32 -18.88
CA GLY A 490 -0.17 -9.05 -19.22
C GLY A 490 0.20 -8.51 -20.60
N ALA A 491 -0.45 -7.41 -20.98
CA ALA A 491 -0.28 -6.79 -22.29
C ALA A 491 1.15 -6.27 -22.54
N TYR A 492 1.85 -5.92 -21.49
CA TYR A 492 3.21 -5.40 -21.56
C TYR A 492 4.16 -6.21 -20.69
N MET A 493 5.44 -6.16 -21.02
CA MET A 493 6.51 -6.79 -20.27
C MET A 493 7.59 -5.78 -19.90
N ALA A 494 8.26 -6.03 -18.78
CA ALA A 494 9.36 -5.20 -18.31
C ALA A 494 10.51 -5.16 -19.34
N THR A 495 11.11 -3.98 -19.53
CA THR A 495 12.26 -3.76 -20.40
C THR A 495 13.18 -2.68 -19.82
N ASN A 496 14.20 -2.27 -20.55
CA ASN A 496 15.06 -1.14 -20.21
C ASN A 496 14.94 -0.02 -21.23
N SER A 497 15.66 1.06 -21.05
CA SER A 497 15.67 2.20 -21.97
C SER A 497 16.06 1.84 -23.41
N GLY A 498 16.82 0.74 -23.61
CA GLY A 498 17.23 0.21 -24.89
C GLY A 498 16.29 -0.87 -25.45
N ASN A 499 15.16 -1.17 -24.78
CA ASN A 499 14.21 -2.25 -25.10
C ASN A 499 14.79 -3.67 -25.03
N GLY A 500 15.80 -3.86 -24.18
CA GLY A 500 16.41 -5.18 -23.93
C GLY A 500 15.47 -6.10 -23.17
N ASP A 501 15.66 -7.43 -23.33
CA ASP A 501 14.99 -8.45 -22.54
C ASP A 501 15.65 -8.60 -21.17
N ASN A 502 14.87 -9.06 -20.17
CA ASN A 502 15.34 -9.38 -18.84
C ASN A 502 16.13 -8.23 -18.16
N PRO A 503 15.55 -7.04 -18.00
CA PRO A 503 16.23 -5.93 -17.35
C PRO A 503 16.52 -6.26 -15.89
N SER A 504 17.59 -5.71 -15.34
CA SER A 504 17.74 -5.62 -13.88
C SER A 504 16.76 -4.59 -13.30
N GLY A 505 16.54 -4.63 -11.99
CA GLY A 505 15.65 -3.66 -11.34
C GLY A 505 16.06 -2.20 -11.58
N THR A 506 17.36 -1.91 -11.59
CA THR A 506 17.91 -0.57 -11.88
C THR A 506 17.90 -0.17 -13.35
N GLU A 507 17.65 -1.10 -14.25
CA GLU A 507 17.44 -0.83 -15.67
C GLU A 507 15.93 -0.69 -15.98
N PHE A 508 15.08 -1.47 -15.33
CA PHE A 508 13.63 -1.40 -15.47
C PHE A 508 13.09 -0.08 -14.91
N PHE A 509 13.48 0.28 -13.71
CA PHE A 509 13.18 1.57 -13.11
C PHE A 509 14.46 2.39 -12.96
N SER A 510 14.65 3.37 -13.81
CA SER A 510 15.83 4.22 -13.82
C SER A 510 15.51 5.66 -14.20
N ASN A 511 16.16 6.63 -13.56
CA ASN A 511 15.97 8.06 -13.80
C ASN A 511 14.48 8.47 -13.69
N ASN A 512 13.77 7.95 -12.71
CA ASN A 512 12.34 8.18 -12.50
C ASN A 512 11.45 7.73 -13.66
N VAL A 513 11.89 6.76 -14.46
CA VAL A 513 11.12 6.17 -15.59
C VAL A 513 11.08 4.67 -15.44
N VAL A 514 9.88 4.10 -15.55
CA VAL A 514 9.66 2.66 -15.70
C VAL A 514 9.43 2.34 -17.18
N TYR A 515 10.09 1.30 -17.69
CA TYR A 515 10.12 0.95 -19.10
C TYR A 515 9.37 -0.32 -19.42
N PHE A 516 8.40 -0.24 -20.31
CA PHE A 516 7.63 -1.38 -20.82
C PHE A 516 7.72 -1.49 -22.33
N LYS A 517 7.64 -2.72 -22.83
CA LYS A 517 7.39 -3.03 -24.25
C LYS A 517 6.22 -4.00 -24.38
N ALA A 518 5.59 -4.00 -25.55
CA ALA A 518 4.49 -4.90 -25.87
C ALA A 518 4.88 -6.37 -25.66
N ASN A 519 4.00 -7.13 -25.02
CA ASN A 519 4.12 -8.58 -24.89
C ASN A 519 3.53 -9.24 -26.16
N ASN A 520 4.39 -9.86 -26.94
CA ASN A 520 3.96 -10.56 -28.17
C ASN A 520 3.14 -11.85 -27.90
N ASN A 521 3.17 -12.33 -26.66
CA ASN A 521 2.43 -13.51 -26.21
C ASN A 521 1.07 -13.14 -25.56
N PHE A 522 0.72 -11.85 -25.53
CA PHE A 522 -0.54 -11.42 -24.90
C PHE A 522 -1.75 -12.06 -25.55
N LEU A 523 -2.65 -12.61 -24.73
CA LEU A 523 -3.73 -13.47 -25.20
C LEU A 523 -4.75 -12.77 -26.13
N LEU A 524 -4.94 -11.46 -26.04
CA LEU A 524 -5.81 -10.68 -26.93
C LEU A 524 -5.08 -10.13 -28.17
N GLY A 525 -3.86 -10.59 -28.43
CA GLY A 525 -3.04 -10.14 -29.51
C GLY A 525 -2.10 -9.01 -29.16
N GLN A 526 -1.28 -8.61 -30.10
CA GLN A 526 -0.23 -7.63 -29.85
C GLN A 526 -0.83 -6.25 -29.53
N PRO A 527 -0.40 -5.60 -28.44
CA PRO A 527 -0.77 -4.22 -28.12
C PRO A 527 -0.45 -3.25 -29.27
N LYS A 528 -1.31 -2.25 -29.48
CA LYS A 528 -1.21 -1.29 -30.58
C LYS A 528 0.00 -0.35 -30.44
N ILE A 529 0.36 -0.01 -29.22
CA ILE A 529 1.55 0.79 -28.90
C ILE A 529 2.65 -0.17 -28.44
N GLU A 530 3.80 -0.13 -29.11
CA GLU A 530 4.93 -1.03 -28.82
C GLU A 530 5.62 -0.71 -27.48
N LYS A 531 5.70 0.58 -27.10
CA LYS A 531 6.48 1.02 -25.96
C LYS A 531 5.67 1.95 -25.06
N ILE A 532 5.64 1.62 -23.78
CA ILE A 532 5.05 2.45 -22.72
C ILE A 532 6.15 2.85 -21.74
N ARG A 533 6.08 4.08 -21.27
CA ARG A 533 6.93 4.59 -20.19
C ARG A 533 6.07 5.24 -19.13
N TYR A 534 6.28 4.87 -17.88
CA TYR A 534 5.72 5.59 -16.75
C TYR A 534 6.80 6.53 -16.21
N GLN A 535 6.55 7.83 -16.31
CA GLN A 535 7.43 8.88 -15.81
C GLN A 535 6.93 9.37 -14.47
N VAL A 536 7.74 9.30 -13.43
CA VAL A 536 7.44 9.92 -12.13
C VAL A 536 7.45 11.44 -12.31
N VAL A 537 6.32 12.07 -12.01
CA VAL A 537 6.11 13.53 -12.11
C VAL A 537 5.27 13.96 -10.91
N SER A 538 5.71 14.96 -10.16
CA SER A 538 4.90 15.49 -9.06
C SER A 538 3.61 16.14 -9.57
N ALA A 539 2.55 16.08 -8.77
CA ALA A 539 1.24 16.61 -9.13
C ALA A 539 1.29 18.09 -9.54
N ALA A 540 2.14 18.90 -8.91
CA ALA A 540 2.35 20.30 -9.23
C ALA A 540 2.92 20.51 -10.64
N ASN A 541 3.74 19.58 -11.13
CA ASN A 541 4.42 19.68 -12.44
C ASN A 541 3.68 18.95 -13.57
N ALA A 542 2.58 18.25 -13.30
CA ALA A 542 1.86 17.41 -14.25
C ALA A 542 1.51 18.13 -15.55
N LEU A 543 0.88 19.32 -15.46
CA LEU A 543 0.45 20.09 -16.63
C LEU A 543 1.63 20.76 -17.36
N ASP A 544 2.75 21.05 -16.69
CA ASP A 544 3.95 21.55 -17.34
C ASP A 544 4.65 20.45 -18.13
N ALA A 545 4.67 19.24 -17.59
CA ALA A 545 5.18 18.07 -18.27
C ALA A 545 4.34 17.71 -19.51
N LEU A 546 3.00 17.78 -19.42
CA LEU A 546 2.08 17.59 -20.54
C LEU A 546 2.27 18.69 -21.61
N ASN A 547 2.32 19.96 -21.19
CA ASN A 547 2.49 21.10 -22.08
C ASN A 547 3.83 21.10 -22.83
N SER A 548 4.88 20.54 -22.24
CA SER A 548 6.21 20.39 -22.87
C SER A 548 6.31 19.15 -23.76
N GLY A 549 5.34 18.24 -23.71
CA GLY A 549 5.37 16.94 -24.40
C GLY A 549 6.34 15.94 -23.77
N SER A 550 6.78 16.14 -22.52
CA SER A 550 7.59 15.15 -21.80
C SER A 550 6.76 13.97 -21.28
N VAL A 551 5.47 14.20 -21.05
CA VAL A 551 4.46 13.16 -20.84
C VAL A 551 3.27 13.43 -21.78
N HIS A 552 2.50 12.39 -22.09
CA HIS A 552 1.36 12.48 -23.01
C HIS A 552 0.02 12.29 -22.32
N PHE A 553 0.02 11.77 -21.11
CA PHE A 553 -1.15 11.52 -20.30
C PHE A 553 -0.84 11.82 -18.83
N VAL A 554 -1.70 12.62 -18.17
CA VAL A 554 -1.56 13.02 -16.77
C VAL A 554 -2.90 12.98 -16.03
N THR A 555 -2.83 12.86 -14.70
CA THR A 555 -3.95 12.92 -13.75
C THR A 555 -3.79 14.09 -12.79
N PRO A 556 -3.97 15.35 -13.26
CA PRO A 556 -3.80 16.51 -12.41
C PRO A 556 -4.95 16.64 -11.40
N GLN A 557 -4.72 17.35 -10.30
CA GLN A 557 -5.77 17.65 -9.34
C GLN A 557 -6.91 18.47 -10.00
N PHE A 558 -8.16 18.18 -9.65
CA PHE A 558 -9.34 18.78 -10.26
C PHE A 558 -9.64 20.19 -9.69
N THR A 559 -8.64 21.06 -9.73
CA THR A 559 -8.76 22.46 -9.31
C THR A 559 -9.24 23.34 -10.46
N GLN A 560 -9.85 24.50 -10.16
CA GLN A 560 -10.23 25.45 -11.20
C GLN A 560 -9.02 25.95 -11.97
N ALA A 561 -7.89 26.19 -11.31
CA ALA A 561 -6.66 26.64 -11.94
C ALA A 561 -6.15 25.62 -12.98
N ASN A 562 -6.20 24.31 -12.65
CA ASN A 562 -5.79 23.27 -13.59
C ASN A 562 -6.75 23.15 -14.78
N ILE A 563 -8.06 23.28 -14.56
CA ILE A 563 -9.04 23.31 -15.66
C ILE A 563 -8.77 24.50 -16.61
N ASP A 564 -8.53 25.69 -16.07
CA ASP A 564 -8.25 26.88 -16.86
C ASP A 564 -6.94 26.74 -17.64
N ARG A 565 -5.92 26.12 -17.04
CA ARG A 565 -4.65 25.79 -17.74
C ARG A 565 -4.88 24.81 -18.87
N ILE A 566 -5.64 23.73 -18.66
CA ILE A 566 -5.95 22.75 -19.71
C ILE A 566 -6.74 23.41 -20.83
N ASN A 567 -7.76 24.20 -20.52
CA ASN A 567 -8.53 24.97 -21.51
C ASN A 567 -7.65 25.93 -22.33
N GLY A 568 -6.63 26.53 -21.69
CA GLY A 568 -5.63 27.38 -22.34
C GLY A 568 -4.65 26.62 -23.24
N MET A 569 -4.65 25.28 -23.23
CA MET A 569 -3.83 24.41 -24.08
C MET A 569 -4.64 23.66 -25.15
N ALA A 570 -5.93 23.96 -25.30
CA ALA A 570 -6.80 23.27 -26.26
C ALA A 570 -6.36 23.47 -27.72
N ASP A 571 -5.77 24.63 -28.05
CA ASP A 571 -5.20 24.91 -29.35
C ASP A 571 -3.93 24.10 -29.67
N LYS A 572 -3.33 23.47 -28.65
CA LYS A 572 -2.21 22.54 -28.82
C LYS A 572 -2.67 21.08 -28.92
N GLY A 573 -3.98 20.81 -28.89
CA GLY A 573 -4.54 19.49 -28.95
C GLY A 573 -4.61 18.78 -27.56
N ILE A 574 -4.49 19.54 -26.47
CA ILE A 574 -4.68 18.94 -25.13
C ILE A 574 -6.18 18.85 -24.84
N GLU A 575 -6.62 17.63 -24.57
CA GLU A 575 -7.99 17.29 -24.21
C GLU A 575 -8.08 16.81 -22.75
N LYS A 576 -9.31 16.74 -22.24
CA LYS A 576 -9.58 16.27 -20.89
C LYS A 576 -10.80 15.39 -20.81
N ALA A 577 -10.78 14.48 -19.86
CA ALA A 577 -11.92 13.67 -19.44
C ALA A 577 -11.97 13.60 -17.92
N TRP A 578 -13.08 13.19 -17.34
CA TRP A 578 -13.19 13.00 -15.89
C TRP A 578 -14.27 11.99 -15.57
N THR A 579 -14.14 11.39 -14.39
CA THR A 579 -15.13 10.49 -13.82
C THR A 579 -15.16 10.66 -12.30
N GLN A 580 -16.18 10.11 -11.64
CA GLN A 580 -16.21 10.04 -10.19
C GLN A 580 -15.12 9.07 -9.71
N GLN A 581 -14.37 9.45 -8.69
CA GLN A 581 -13.37 8.56 -8.10
C GLN A 581 -14.06 7.51 -7.24
N LEU A 582 -13.58 6.28 -7.28
CA LEU A 582 -14.11 5.20 -6.46
C LEU A 582 -13.71 5.33 -4.99
N GLY A 583 -12.53 5.90 -4.71
CA GLY A 583 -12.03 6.13 -3.35
C GLY A 583 -12.45 7.46 -2.74
N TYR A 584 -12.08 7.68 -1.48
CA TYR A 584 -12.37 8.91 -0.73
C TYR A 584 -11.19 9.32 0.16
N GLY A 585 -11.13 10.62 0.47
CA GLY A 585 -10.15 11.20 1.40
C GLY A 585 -10.64 11.18 2.84
N TYR A 586 -9.75 10.88 3.77
CA TYR A 586 -10.04 10.76 5.19
C TYR A 586 -8.92 11.32 6.07
N ILE A 587 -9.24 11.54 7.34
CA ILE A 587 -8.30 11.82 8.42
C ILE A 587 -8.27 10.62 9.35
N GLY A 588 -7.08 10.12 9.66
CA GLY A 588 -6.88 9.00 10.59
C GLY A 588 -6.27 9.44 11.91
N VAL A 589 -6.60 8.73 12.99
CA VAL A 589 -6.03 8.90 14.33
C VAL A 589 -5.68 7.53 14.90
N ASN A 590 -4.43 7.33 15.27
CA ASN A 590 -3.94 6.06 15.82
C ASN A 590 -4.27 5.95 17.33
N ALA A 591 -5.06 4.98 17.72
CA ALA A 591 -5.44 4.75 19.10
C ALA A 591 -4.25 4.37 19.99
N GLY A 592 -3.20 3.76 19.44
CA GLY A 592 -1.97 3.47 20.20
C GLY A 592 -1.09 4.71 20.47
N LYS A 593 -1.19 5.74 19.61
CA LYS A 593 -0.46 7.01 19.74
C LYS A 593 -1.27 8.07 20.47
N VAL A 594 -2.60 8.00 20.38
CA VAL A 594 -3.57 8.86 21.07
C VAL A 594 -4.53 7.95 21.84
N PRO A 595 -4.12 7.43 23.03
CA PRO A 595 -4.82 6.33 23.69
C PRO A 595 -6.23 6.69 24.16
N ASP A 596 -6.46 7.89 24.66
CA ASP A 596 -7.75 8.28 25.21
C ASP A 596 -8.76 8.60 24.09
N ILE A 597 -9.89 7.91 24.09
CA ILE A 597 -10.93 8.04 23.06
C ILE A 597 -11.55 9.45 23.05
N ASN A 598 -11.63 10.12 24.19
CA ASN A 598 -12.17 11.49 24.26
C ASN A 598 -11.21 12.49 23.62
N ILE A 599 -9.89 12.27 23.74
CA ILE A 599 -8.88 13.06 23.03
C ILE A 599 -9.03 12.87 21.52
N ARG A 600 -9.25 11.65 21.05
CA ARG A 600 -9.50 11.40 19.62
C ARG A 600 -10.80 12.06 19.14
N LYS A 601 -11.88 11.95 19.93
CA LYS A 601 -13.16 12.63 19.65
C LYS A 601 -13.01 14.15 19.59
N ALA A 602 -12.20 14.75 20.48
CA ALA A 602 -11.89 16.16 20.46
C ALA A 602 -11.15 16.58 19.18
N ILE A 603 -10.15 15.79 18.73
CA ILE A 603 -9.42 16.03 17.48
C ILE A 603 -10.40 16.04 16.30
N MET A 604 -11.26 15.02 16.18
CA MET A 604 -12.22 14.92 15.08
C MET A 604 -13.27 16.04 15.11
N THR A 605 -13.69 16.46 16.31
CA THR A 605 -14.64 17.58 16.49
C THR A 605 -14.06 18.92 16.04
N ALA A 606 -12.73 19.09 16.11
CA ALA A 606 -12.06 20.30 15.64
C ALA A 606 -12.02 20.43 14.11
N MET A 607 -12.28 19.36 13.35
CA MET A 607 -12.11 19.30 11.91
C MET A 607 -13.32 19.85 11.14
N ASP A 608 -13.17 21.00 10.51
CA ASP A 608 -14.11 21.48 9.48
C ASP A 608 -13.78 20.81 8.14
N THR A 609 -14.40 19.66 7.88
CA THR A 609 -14.17 18.88 6.66
C THR A 609 -14.58 19.60 5.38
N SER A 610 -15.48 20.60 5.47
CA SER A 610 -15.92 21.39 4.31
C SER A 610 -14.80 22.23 3.70
N LEU A 611 -13.76 22.55 4.48
CA LEU A 611 -12.61 23.32 4.01
C LEU A 611 -11.81 22.56 2.93
N ALA A 612 -11.83 21.23 2.95
CA ALA A 612 -11.18 20.42 1.93
C ALA A 612 -11.77 20.63 0.52
N LEU A 613 -13.07 20.96 0.46
CA LEU A 613 -13.74 21.22 -0.83
C LEU A 613 -13.22 22.48 -1.52
N SER A 614 -12.68 23.43 -0.76
CA SER A 614 -12.15 24.68 -1.32
C SER A 614 -10.91 24.46 -2.20
N TYR A 615 -10.27 23.30 -2.09
CA TYR A 615 -9.14 22.89 -2.91
C TYR A 615 -9.56 22.52 -4.34
N TYR A 616 -10.78 22.02 -4.51
CA TYR A 616 -11.30 21.55 -5.78
C TYR A 616 -12.13 22.61 -6.51
N SER A 617 -12.28 22.45 -7.83
CA SER A 617 -13.24 23.23 -8.60
C SER A 617 -14.68 22.98 -8.10
N THR A 618 -15.55 23.94 -8.29
CA THR A 618 -16.95 23.87 -7.84
C THR A 618 -17.63 22.60 -8.36
N ASN A 619 -18.26 21.85 -7.49
CA ASN A 619 -18.95 20.57 -7.73
C ASN A 619 -18.05 19.42 -8.19
N MET A 620 -16.71 19.53 -8.05
CA MET A 620 -15.78 18.45 -8.40
C MET A 620 -15.34 17.65 -7.17
N ALA A 621 -15.83 17.97 -6.01
CA ALA A 621 -15.75 17.19 -4.79
C ALA A 621 -16.97 17.45 -3.91
N GLU A 622 -17.28 16.50 -3.03
CA GLU A 622 -18.34 16.60 -2.02
C GLU A 622 -17.81 16.17 -0.65
N THR A 623 -18.36 16.74 0.42
CA THR A 623 -18.10 16.24 1.78
C THR A 623 -18.83 14.91 1.94
N ILE A 624 -18.16 13.94 2.54
CA ILE A 624 -18.77 12.65 2.89
C ILE A 624 -18.82 12.47 4.41
N TYR A 625 -19.72 11.63 4.87
CA TYR A 625 -20.02 11.48 6.30
C TYR A 625 -19.79 10.05 6.82
N TRP A 626 -19.63 9.07 5.91
CA TRP A 626 -19.46 7.69 6.23
C TRP A 626 -18.12 7.18 5.67
N PRO A 627 -17.41 6.26 6.35
CA PRO A 627 -16.16 5.70 5.91
C PRO A 627 -16.37 4.68 4.76
N MET A 628 -16.96 5.14 3.68
CA MET A 628 -17.25 4.40 2.46
C MET A 628 -17.39 5.36 1.28
N SER A 629 -17.11 4.89 0.07
CA SER A 629 -17.32 5.67 -1.15
C SER A 629 -18.80 5.94 -1.41
N THR A 630 -19.18 7.18 -1.79
CA THR A 630 -20.56 7.53 -2.19
C THR A 630 -21.03 6.78 -3.45
N VAL A 631 -20.11 6.22 -4.21
CA VAL A 631 -20.40 5.34 -5.37
C VAL A 631 -20.91 3.97 -4.94
N SER A 632 -20.52 3.52 -3.74
CA SER A 632 -20.94 2.23 -3.21
C SER A 632 -22.47 2.18 -3.04
N TRP A 633 -23.04 1.05 -3.37
CA TRP A 633 -24.46 0.78 -3.12
C TRP A 633 -24.82 0.73 -1.63
N ALA A 634 -23.83 0.45 -0.77
CA ALA A 634 -24.01 0.38 0.68
C ALA A 634 -23.78 1.73 1.39
N TYR A 635 -23.41 2.79 0.66
CA TYR A 635 -23.28 4.11 1.25
C TYR A 635 -24.64 4.66 1.69
N PRO A 636 -24.85 5.05 2.96
CA PRO A 636 -26.11 5.59 3.44
C PRO A 636 -26.51 6.89 2.73
N LYS A 637 -27.70 6.92 2.17
CA LYS A 637 -28.28 8.08 1.49
C LYS A 637 -29.65 8.42 2.09
N ASP A 638 -30.08 9.67 1.95
CA ASP A 638 -31.43 10.07 2.36
C ASP A 638 -32.51 9.52 1.39
N ASP A 639 -33.78 9.68 1.74
CA ASP A 639 -34.95 9.25 0.92
C ASP A 639 -34.95 9.85 -0.49
N SER A 640 -34.18 10.91 -0.73
CA SER A 640 -34.00 11.55 -2.03
C SER A 640 -32.76 11.08 -2.78
N GLY A 641 -32.01 10.13 -2.21
CA GLY A 641 -30.78 9.58 -2.76
C GLY A 641 -29.56 10.49 -2.59
N ASN A 642 -29.64 11.54 -1.77
CA ASN A 642 -28.51 12.43 -1.53
C ASN A 642 -27.60 11.88 -0.43
N ASN A 643 -26.33 12.26 -0.49
CA ASN A 643 -25.36 12.02 0.56
C ASN A 643 -25.82 12.76 1.84
N SER A 644 -26.16 12.01 2.87
CA SER A 644 -26.72 12.53 4.12
C SER A 644 -26.17 11.75 5.31
N ARG A 645 -26.17 12.41 6.45
CA ARG A 645 -25.77 11.82 7.73
C ARG A 645 -26.85 12.08 8.78
N ASP A 646 -27.98 11.46 8.66
CA ASP A 646 -29.09 11.66 9.57
C ASP A 646 -28.75 11.28 11.03
N ASN A 647 -28.29 12.25 11.81
CA ASN A 647 -28.22 12.26 13.30
C ASN A 647 -27.56 11.05 13.97
N TYR A 648 -26.76 10.27 13.26
CA TYR A 648 -26.17 9.03 13.80
C TYR A 648 -25.06 9.28 14.82
N HIS A 649 -24.35 10.40 14.70
CA HIS A 649 -23.24 10.75 15.58
C HIS A 649 -23.33 12.18 16.07
N SER A 650 -23.01 12.35 17.33
CA SER A 650 -22.87 13.69 17.94
C SER A 650 -21.52 14.34 17.54
N TYR A 651 -20.56 13.50 17.10
CA TYR A 651 -19.26 13.97 16.58
C TYR A 651 -18.85 13.08 15.38
N PRO A 652 -18.06 13.60 14.45
CA PRO A 652 -17.95 15.02 14.16
C PRO A 652 -19.32 15.56 13.76
N ALA A 653 -19.56 16.81 14.02
CA ALA A 653 -20.86 17.42 13.70
C ALA A 653 -21.13 17.40 12.20
N ILE A 654 -22.40 17.20 11.80
CA ILE A 654 -22.83 17.21 10.39
C ILE A 654 -22.50 18.55 9.72
N ARG A 655 -22.67 19.64 10.47
CA ARG A 655 -22.25 20.98 10.06
C ARG A 655 -21.33 21.53 11.13
N PHE A 656 -20.10 21.83 10.74
CA PHE A 656 -19.14 22.42 11.64
C PHE A 656 -19.61 23.81 12.09
N ASN A 657 -19.59 24.02 13.41
CA ASN A 657 -19.74 25.32 14.04
C ASN A 657 -18.59 25.48 15.04
N ARG A 658 -17.80 26.53 14.90
CA ARG A 658 -16.57 26.71 15.66
C ARG A 658 -16.79 26.85 17.16
N ASP A 659 -17.85 27.58 17.56
CA ASP A 659 -18.14 27.81 19.00
C ASP A 659 -18.67 26.54 19.65
N ASP A 660 -19.55 25.80 18.97
CA ASP A 660 -20.04 24.51 19.45
C ASP A 660 -18.90 23.46 19.51
N ALA A 661 -18.04 23.45 18.50
CA ALA A 661 -16.85 22.59 18.48
C ALA A 661 -15.90 22.89 19.64
N LYS A 662 -15.66 24.19 19.91
CA LYS A 662 -14.81 24.60 21.03
C LYS A 662 -15.40 24.18 22.39
N ALA A 663 -16.70 24.29 22.58
CA ALA A 663 -17.37 23.82 23.78
C ALA A 663 -17.22 22.29 23.95
N ALA A 664 -17.50 21.53 22.89
CA ALA A 664 -17.40 20.07 22.90
C ALA A 664 -15.95 19.59 23.13
N ILE A 665 -14.95 20.27 22.55
CA ILE A 665 -13.52 19.97 22.81
C ILE A 665 -13.18 20.09 24.30
N LEU A 666 -13.66 21.16 24.96
CA LEU A 666 -13.45 21.35 26.40
C LEU A 666 -14.14 20.28 27.25
N ASP A 667 -15.36 19.88 26.86
CA ASP A 667 -16.07 18.77 27.51
C ASP A 667 -15.31 17.42 27.35
N TYR A 668 -14.76 17.14 26.17
CA TYR A 668 -13.91 15.96 25.95
C TYR A 668 -12.60 16.02 26.74
N MET A 669 -11.97 17.19 26.85
CA MET A 669 -10.78 17.36 27.70
C MET A 669 -11.10 17.07 29.18
N GLU A 670 -12.26 17.54 29.68
CA GLU A 670 -12.73 17.23 31.04
C GLU A 670 -12.97 15.73 31.21
N ALA A 671 -13.63 15.08 30.25
CA ALA A 671 -13.88 13.64 30.25
C ALA A 671 -12.59 12.80 30.24
N ALA A 672 -11.57 13.23 29.52
CA ALA A 672 -10.23 12.64 29.49
C ALA A 672 -9.39 12.95 30.75
N GLY A 673 -9.86 13.87 31.61
CA GLY A 673 -9.13 14.30 32.81
C GLY A 673 -7.87 15.11 32.52
N VAL A 674 -7.80 15.78 31.36
CA VAL A 674 -6.64 16.60 30.94
C VAL A 674 -7.00 18.08 30.97
N SER A 675 -5.98 18.93 31.10
CA SER A 675 -6.12 20.39 31.10
C SER A 675 -5.11 21.04 30.15
N ALA A 676 -5.34 22.31 29.84
CA ALA A 676 -4.48 23.10 28.95
C ALA A 676 -2.99 22.93 29.31
N GLY A 677 -2.16 22.58 28.31
CA GLY A 677 -0.72 22.36 28.45
C GLY A 677 -0.32 20.97 28.96
N ASP A 678 -1.27 20.03 29.07
CA ASP A 678 -0.92 18.62 29.33
C ASP A 678 -0.15 18.04 28.13
N SER A 679 0.84 17.21 28.44
CA SER A 679 1.69 16.56 27.41
C SER A 679 0.89 15.63 26.47
N ALA A 680 -0.22 15.08 26.91
CA ALA A 680 -1.14 14.27 26.08
C ALA A 680 -1.79 15.11 24.97
N LEU A 681 -1.77 16.44 25.06
CA LEU A 681 -2.33 17.38 24.09
C LEU A 681 -1.28 17.91 23.09
N SER A 682 -0.02 17.46 23.16
CA SER A 682 1.03 17.79 22.18
C SER A 682 1.06 16.72 21.10
N ILE A 683 0.49 17.02 19.92
CA ILE A 683 0.25 16.04 18.85
C ILE A 683 0.62 16.65 17.49
N THR A 684 1.26 15.84 16.66
CA THR A 684 1.60 16.21 15.29
C THR A 684 0.52 15.72 14.32
N PHE A 685 0.06 16.62 13.46
CA PHE A 685 -0.79 16.32 12.32
C PHE A 685 0.07 16.23 11.06
N THR A 686 0.08 15.08 10.42
CA THR A 686 1.00 14.78 9.31
C THR A 686 0.26 14.79 7.97
N ILE A 687 0.83 15.47 6.99
CA ILE A 687 0.38 15.48 5.60
C ILE A 687 1.47 14.88 4.72
N ALA A 688 1.11 13.94 3.85
CA ALA A 688 2.05 13.35 2.91
C ALA A 688 2.54 14.38 1.88
N GLY A 689 3.84 14.31 1.54
CA GLY A 689 4.48 15.18 0.56
C GLY A 689 5.34 16.28 1.19
N ALA A 690 5.97 17.07 0.32
CA ALA A 690 6.89 18.16 0.73
C ALA A 690 6.19 19.51 0.92
N ASP A 691 5.03 19.71 0.29
CA ASP A 691 4.29 20.98 0.32
C ASP A 691 2.87 20.80 0.89
N LEU A 692 2.65 21.40 2.04
CA LEU A 692 1.35 21.38 2.73
C LEU A 692 0.21 21.97 1.88
N THR A 693 0.51 22.98 1.04
CA THR A 693 -0.52 23.71 0.28
C THR A 693 -1.07 22.93 -0.90
N GLU A 694 -0.35 21.90 -1.32
CA GLU A 694 -0.75 21.00 -2.40
C GLU A 694 -1.69 19.87 -1.93
N HIS A 695 -2.06 19.83 -0.65
CA HIS A 695 -2.93 18.81 -0.10
C HIS A 695 -4.32 19.35 0.27
N PRO A 696 -5.43 18.71 -0.17
CA PRO A 696 -6.79 19.21 0.08
C PRO A 696 -7.14 19.35 1.56
N THR A 697 -6.60 18.49 2.43
CA THR A 697 -6.90 18.48 3.87
C THR A 697 -6.09 19.55 4.66
N TYR A 698 -5.14 20.24 4.04
CA TYR A 698 -4.28 21.20 4.75
C TYR A 698 -5.06 22.31 5.46
N GLN A 699 -6.08 22.91 4.80
CA GLN A 699 -6.86 23.97 5.41
C GLN A 699 -7.69 23.44 6.59
N THR A 700 -8.18 22.21 6.51
CA THR A 700 -8.89 21.53 7.62
C THR A 700 -7.94 21.33 8.81
N PHE A 701 -6.73 20.80 8.59
CA PHE A 701 -5.75 20.62 9.65
C PHE A 701 -5.32 21.93 10.29
N ARG A 702 -5.08 22.95 9.50
CA ARG A 702 -4.67 24.26 10.00
C ARG A 702 -5.75 24.89 10.87
N ALA A 703 -7.01 24.88 10.40
CA ALA A 703 -8.12 25.43 11.17
C ALA A 703 -8.38 24.67 12.47
N ALA A 704 -8.24 23.33 12.43
CA ALA A 704 -8.36 22.48 13.61
C ALA A 704 -7.21 22.72 14.60
N ALA A 705 -5.97 22.84 14.12
CA ALA A 705 -4.81 23.17 14.96
C ALA A 705 -4.99 24.51 15.65
N ASP A 706 -5.42 25.55 14.92
CA ASP A 706 -5.72 26.87 15.50
C ASP A 706 -6.78 26.78 16.61
N LEU A 707 -7.87 26.01 16.40
CA LEU A 707 -8.95 25.82 17.37
C LEU A 707 -8.48 25.04 18.61
N LEU A 708 -7.75 23.95 18.43
CA LEU A 708 -7.22 23.12 19.50
C LEU A 708 -6.19 23.91 20.34
N ASN A 709 -5.29 24.65 19.68
CA ASN A 709 -4.29 25.48 20.34
C ASN A 709 -4.94 26.62 21.17
N GLU A 710 -6.09 27.16 20.74
CA GLU A 710 -6.90 28.07 21.55
C GLU A 710 -7.48 27.38 22.81
N CYS A 711 -7.69 26.07 22.78
CA CYS A 711 -8.11 25.28 23.94
C CYS A 711 -6.93 24.83 24.83
N GLY A 712 -5.71 25.23 24.49
CA GLY A 712 -4.50 24.94 25.25
C GLY A 712 -3.78 23.67 24.85
N TRP A 713 -4.02 23.17 23.62
CA TRP A 713 -3.25 22.12 23.01
C TRP A 713 -1.96 22.67 22.39
N ASP A 714 -1.08 21.77 21.97
CA ASP A 714 0.14 22.07 21.23
C ASP A 714 0.15 21.20 19.96
N ILE A 715 -0.45 21.73 18.90
CA ILE A 715 -0.61 21.03 17.62
C ILE A 715 0.28 21.66 16.57
N ASP A 716 1.15 20.81 15.98
CA ASP A 716 1.92 21.13 14.79
C ASP A 716 1.36 20.42 13.56
N VAL A 717 1.27 21.13 12.42
CA VAL A 717 0.95 20.57 11.13
C VAL A 717 2.20 20.51 10.28
N VAL A 718 2.63 19.29 9.90
CA VAL A 718 3.90 19.06 9.23
C VAL A 718 3.74 18.31 7.91
N PRO A 719 4.54 18.65 6.88
CA PRO A 719 4.68 17.83 5.69
C PRO A 719 5.63 16.66 6.00
N ASP A 720 5.39 15.51 5.39
CA ASP A 720 6.25 14.35 5.52
C ASP A 720 6.25 13.53 4.23
N THR A 721 7.37 13.48 3.53
CA THR A 721 7.53 12.72 2.29
C THR A 721 7.48 11.21 2.52
N GLN A 722 7.66 10.77 3.77
CA GLN A 722 7.60 9.37 4.19
C GLN A 722 6.29 8.99 4.89
N ALA A 723 5.30 9.87 4.86
CA ALA A 723 4.05 9.65 5.59
C ALA A 723 3.39 8.30 5.25
N LEU A 724 3.43 7.84 4.01
CA LEU A 724 2.83 6.54 3.61
C LEU A 724 3.57 5.36 4.23
N THR A 725 4.91 5.38 4.24
CA THR A 725 5.72 4.35 4.91
C THR A 725 5.46 4.35 6.42
N LYS A 726 5.42 5.53 7.04
CA LYS A 726 5.11 5.67 8.47
C LYS A 726 3.67 5.26 8.80
N LEU A 727 2.75 5.48 7.89
CA LEU A 727 1.36 5.02 8.00
C LEU A 727 1.27 3.51 8.03
N SER A 728 1.91 2.82 7.08
CA SER A 728 1.91 1.35 7.00
C SER A 728 2.56 0.67 8.21
N THR A 729 3.37 1.39 8.97
CA THR A 729 4.00 0.90 10.20
C THR A 729 3.28 1.34 11.49
N GLY A 730 2.16 2.05 11.39
CA GLY A 730 1.42 2.57 12.54
C GLY A 730 2.18 3.64 13.34
N SER A 731 3.11 4.36 12.70
CA SER A 731 4.00 5.32 13.39
C SER A 731 3.41 6.72 13.51
N LEU A 732 2.38 7.06 12.74
CA LEU A 732 1.74 8.38 12.76
C LEU A 732 0.69 8.48 13.87
N ALA A 733 0.55 9.66 14.46
CA ALA A 733 -0.50 9.94 15.44
C ALA A 733 -1.81 10.41 14.78
N VAL A 734 -1.72 11.44 13.95
CA VAL A 734 -2.82 11.98 13.14
C VAL A 734 -2.32 12.24 11.73
N TRP A 735 -3.08 11.82 10.73
CA TRP A 735 -2.68 11.97 9.33
C TRP A 735 -3.87 12.21 8.40
N ALA A 736 -3.60 12.66 7.19
CA ALA A 736 -4.55 12.70 6.09
C ALA A 736 -4.10 11.76 4.97
N ALA A 737 -5.03 10.95 4.46
CA ALA A 737 -4.80 9.99 3.38
C ALA A 737 -6.07 9.78 2.54
N ALA A 738 -6.02 8.88 1.58
CA ALA A 738 -7.16 8.47 0.77
C ALA A 738 -7.19 6.96 0.57
N TRP A 739 -8.39 6.39 0.52
CA TRP A 739 -8.62 4.99 0.17
C TRP A 739 -8.91 4.84 -1.31
N GLY A 740 -8.47 3.72 -1.90
CA GLY A 740 -9.13 3.14 -3.06
C GLY A 740 -10.25 2.23 -2.56
N SER A 741 -11.43 2.24 -3.19
CA SER A 741 -12.51 1.35 -2.84
C SER A 741 -12.56 0.16 -3.78
N THR A 742 -13.11 -0.96 -3.31
CA THR A 742 -13.35 -2.19 -4.06
C THR A 742 -14.77 -2.23 -4.62
N ILE A 743 -15.03 -3.16 -5.52
CA ILE A 743 -16.34 -3.37 -6.13
C ILE A 743 -17.37 -3.79 -5.08
N ASP A 744 -17.04 -4.79 -4.27
CA ASP A 744 -17.84 -5.14 -3.10
C ASP A 744 -17.42 -4.23 -1.93
N PRO A 745 -18.38 -3.62 -1.20
CA PRO A 745 -18.11 -2.72 -0.10
C PRO A 745 -17.69 -3.41 1.21
N ASP A 746 -17.12 -4.61 1.12
CA ASP A 746 -16.64 -5.35 2.27
C ASP A 746 -15.63 -4.54 3.09
N MET A 747 -15.91 -4.43 4.38
CA MET A 747 -15.11 -3.65 5.32
C MET A 747 -14.02 -4.47 6.03
N TYR A 748 -13.90 -5.77 5.76
CA TYR A 748 -13.00 -6.68 6.47
C TYR A 748 -11.55 -6.23 6.43
N GLN A 749 -11.04 -5.97 5.24
CA GLN A 749 -9.62 -5.63 5.06
C GLN A 749 -9.18 -4.43 5.90
N VAL A 750 -10.02 -3.41 5.95
CA VAL A 750 -9.66 -2.11 6.54
C VAL A 750 -9.98 -2.06 8.04
N TYR A 751 -11.06 -2.71 8.48
CA TYR A 751 -11.61 -2.48 9.82
C TYR A 751 -11.83 -3.72 10.67
N HIS A 752 -11.68 -4.94 10.13
CA HIS A 752 -11.87 -6.12 10.96
C HIS A 752 -10.67 -6.39 11.86
N LYS A 753 -10.91 -6.74 13.13
CA LYS A 753 -9.86 -7.00 14.15
C LYS A 753 -8.86 -8.08 13.76
N ASN A 754 -9.27 -9.05 12.94
CA ASN A 754 -8.44 -10.17 12.49
C ASN A 754 -7.81 -9.93 11.11
N SER A 755 -8.00 -8.75 10.52
CA SER A 755 -7.33 -8.42 9.27
C SER A 755 -5.82 -8.23 9.48
N SER A 756 -5.01 -8.83 8.62
CA SER A 756 -3.56 -8.67 8.61
C SER A 756 -3.09 -7.44 7.81
N ALA A 757 -4.01 -6.66 7.26
CA ALA A 757 -3.69 -5.46 6.51
C ALA A 757 -3.05 -4.37 7.39
N THR A 758 -2.12 -3.61 6.81
CA THR A 758 -1.40 -2.53 7.53
C THR A 758 -2.31 -1.40 8.02
N SER A 759 -3.52 -1.26 7.44
CA SER A 759 -4.53 -0.31 7.91
C SER A 759 -4.90 -0.52 9.38
N THR A 760 -5.02 -1.78 9.84
CA THR A 760 -5.35 -2.07 11.24
C THR A 760 -4.27 -1.62 12.21
N LEU A 761 -3.02 -1.58 11.75
CA LEU A 761 -1.89 -1.04 12.51
C LEU A 761 -1.95 0.49 12.57
N ALA A 762 -2.32 1.12 11.46
CA ALA A 762 -2.52 2.56 11.40
C ALA A 762 -3.60 3.02 12.38
N TRP A 763 -4.69 2.25 12.55
CA TRP A 763 -5.73 2.54 13.53
C TRP A 763 -5.30 2.30 14.99
N GLY A 764 -4.21 1.55 15.25
CA GLY A 764 -3.78 1.16 16.59
C GLY A 764 -4.53 -0.05 17.14
N TYR A 765 -5.10 -0.91 16.29
CA TYR A 765 -5.84 -2.09 16.73
C TYR A 765 -4.98 -3.08 17.50
N ARG A 766 -3.70 -3.18 17.15
CA ARG A 766 -2.73 -3.99 17.91
C ARG A 766 -2.65 -3.58 19.38
N GLU A 767 -2.62 -2.29 19.67
CA GLU A 767 -2.53 -1.75 21.01
C GLU A 767 -3.84 -1.98 21.79
N ILE A 768 -4.99 -1.82 21.13
CA ILE A 768 -6.30 -2.12 21.70
C ILE A 768 -6.38 -3.61 22.08
N LEU A 769 -6.05 -4.49 21.15
CA LEU A 769 -6.14 -5.95 21.36
C LEU A 769 -5.12 -6.49 22.35
N ALA A 770 -3.91 -5.89 22.39
CA ALA A 770 -2.87 -6.29 23.35
C ALA A 770 -3.17 -5.84 24.79
N SER A 771 -4.01 -4.83 24.99
CA SER A 771 -4.28 -4.24 26.30
C SER A 771 -5.77 -3.93 26.54
N PRO A 772 -6.67 -4.93 26.50
CA PRO A 772 -8.12 -4.70 26.64
C PRO A 772 -8.50 -4.00 27.95
N ALA A 773 -7.71 -4.16 28.98
CA ALA A 773 -7.94 -3.48 30.27
C ALA A 773 -7.65 -1.96 30.20
N THR A 774 -6.78 -1.54 29.29
CA THR A 774 -6.48 -0.12 29.03
C THR A 774 -7.49 0.50 28.06
N TYR A 775 -8.01 -0.30 27.14
CA TYR A 775 -8.96 0.10 26.07
C TYR A 775 -10.30 -0.65 26.18
N PRO A 776 -11.04 -0.59 27.32
CA PRO A 776 -12.23 -1.42 27.50
C PRO A 776 -13.38 -1.05 26.55
N GLU A 777 -13.59 0.25 26.29
CA GLU A 777 -14.62 0.75 25.38
C GLU A 777 -14.27 0.41 23.93
N GLU A 778 -13.05 0.69 23.50
CA GLU A 778 -12.57 0.39 22.15
C GLU A 778 -12.58 -1.09 21.85
N THR A 779 -12.20 -1.93 22.81
CA THR A 779 -12.24 -3.41 22.66
C THR A 779 -13.68 -3.89 22.41
N GLN A 780 -14.65 -3.34 23.15
CA GLN A 780 -16.06 -3.69 22.94
C GLN A 780 -16.52 -3.25 21.53
N ILE A 781 -16.27 -1.99 21.17
CA ILE A 781 -16.67 -1.42 19.87
C ILE A 781 -16.03 -2.22 18.73
N LEU A 782 -14.73 -2.55 18.84
CA LEU A 782 -14.01 -3.30 17.83
C LEU A 782 -14.54 -4.73 17.64
N ASN A 783 -14.97 -5.37 18.73
CA ASN A 783 -15.63 -6.68 18.64
C ASN A 783 -17.00 -6.57 17.94
N GLU A 784 -17.85 -5.62 18.36
CA GLU A 784 -19.14 -5.37 17.72
C GLU A 784 -19.01 -5.00 16.23
N LEU A 785 -18.02 -4.19 15.88
CA LEU A 785 -17.69 -3.85 14.50
C LEU A 785 -17.34 -5.09 13.68
N SER A 786 -16.48 -5.94 14.23
CA SER A 786 -16.05 -7.15 13.54
C SER A 786 -17.19 -8.14 13.34
N ASP A 787 -18.04 -8.33 14.35
CA ASP A 787 -19.22 -9.19 14.27
C ASP A 787 -20.21 -8.70 13.17
N LEU A 788 -20.44 -7.38 13.06
CA LEU A 788 -21.26 -6.79 12.00
C LEU A 788 -20.67 -6.99 10.59
N ILE A 789 -19.35 -6.91 10.47
CA ILE A 789 -18.65 -7.18 9.20
C ILE A 789 -18.83 -8.65 8.81
N ASP A 790 -18.67 -9.56 9.75
CA ASP A 790 -18.84 -11.00 9.51
C ASP A 790 -20.28 -11.32 9.10
N GLU A 791 -21.29 -10.81 9.83
CA GLU A 791 -22.70 -10.98 9.46
C GLU A 791 -23.01 -10.44 8.04
N ALA A 792 -22.41 -9.29 7.66
CA ALA A 792 -22.61 -8.72 6.31
C ALA A 792 -21.99 -9.58 5.20
N ARG A 793 -21.03 -10.43 5.52
CA ARG A 793 -20.37 -11.34 4.58
C ARG A 793 -21.11 -12.70 4.45
N GLU A 794 -22.02 -13.01 5.37
CA GLU A 794 -22.77 -14.27 5.40
C GLU A 794 -24.09 -14.24 4.61
N THR A 795 -24.41 -13.13 3.92
CA THR A 795 -25.67 -12.99 3.17
C THR A 795 -25.48 -12.30 1.82
N GLU A 796 -26.20 -12.75 0.80
CA GLU A 796 -26.31 -12.07 -0.51
C GLU A 796 -27.40 -10.99 -0.54
N ASP A 797 -28.23 -10.88 0.50
CA ASP A 797 -29.29 -9.89 0.57
C ASP A 797 -28.71 -8.49 0.72
N GLN A 798 -28.72 -7.74 -0.36
CA GLN A 798 -28.14 -6.41 -0.44
C GLN A 798 -28.78 -5.40 0.53
N GLU A 799 -30.07 -5.56 0.86
CA GLU A 799 -30.77 -4.68 1.80
C GLU A 799 -30.30 -4.94 3.23
N ILE A 800 -30.14 -6.23 3.61
CA ILE A 800 -29.59 -6.63 4.91
C ILE A 800 -28.13 -6.18 5.02
N ARG A 801 -27.31 -6.42 4.00
CA ARG A 801 -25.91 -5.98 3.97
C ARG A 801 -25.78 -4.46 4.11
N THR A 802 -26.64 -3.68 3.46
CA THR A 802 -26.65 -2.21 3.60
C THR A 802 -26.86 -1.79 5.04
N GLN A 803 -27.83 -2.40 5.74
CA GLN A 803 -28.12 -2.10 7.14
C GLN A 803 -26.95 -2.49 8.07
N LEU A 804 -26.32 -3.63 7.83
CA LEU A 804 -25.19 -4.09 8.60
C LEU A 804 -23.95 -3.19 8.40
N TYR A 805 -23.65 -2.79 7.17
CA TYR A 805 -22.55 -1.87 6.89
C TYR A 805 -22.80 -0.46 7.43
N GLU A 806 -24.04 0.03 7.45
CA GLU A 806 -24.36 1.30 8.10
C GLU A 806 -24.03 1.25 9.60
N GLN A 807 -24.40 0.16 10.28
CA GLN A 807 -24.05 -0.05 11.69
C GLN A 807 -22.54 -0.21 11.88
N ALA A 808 -21.85 -0.96 11.01
CA ALA A 808 -20.41 -1.14 11.06
C ALA A 808 -19.67 0.20 10.88
N MET A 809 -20.07 1.00 9.91
CA MET A 809 -19.51 2.34 9.70
C MET A 809 -19.72 3.26 10.92
N SER A 810 -20.89 3.14 11.58
CA SER A 810 -21.16 3.83 12.86
C SER A 810 -20.11 3.45 13.92
N LYS A 811 -19.78 2.17 14.05
CA LYS A 811 -18.75 1.70 14.98
C LYS A 811 -17.34 2.21 14.66
N VAL A 812 -17.00 2.34 13.37
CA VAL A 812 -15.72 2.97 12.96
C VAL A 812 -15.65 4.42 13.47
N LEU A 813 -16.73 5.17 13.33
CA LEU A 813 -16.81 6.53 13.83
C LEU A 813 -16.79 6.56 15.38
N ASP A 814 -17.45 5.62 16.05
CA ASP A 814 -17.44 5.51 17.52
C ASP A 814 -16.03 5.26 18.08
N LEU A 815 -15.20 4.46 17.37
CA LEU A 815 -13.80 4.25 17.72
C LEU A 815 -12.94 5.52 17.64
N ALA A 816 -13.41 6.52 16.88
CA ALA A 816 -12.69 7.76 16.63
C ALA A 816 -11.28 7.53 16.05
N VAL A 817 -11.15 6.59 15.12
CA VAL A 817 -9.90 6.28 14.42
C VAL A 817 -9.89 6.81 12.99
N GLU A 818 -11.07 6.99 12.37
CA GLU A 818 -11.22 7.56 11.03
C GLU A 818 -12.32 8.63 10.99
N LEU A 819 -12.02 9.72 10.32
CA LEU A 819 -12.98 10.77 9.94
C LEU A 819 -13.01 10.86 8.41
N PRO A 820 -14.09 10.44 7.73
CA PRO A 820 -14.27 10.67 6.30
C PRO A 820 -14.36 12.17 6.01
N VAL A 821 -13.73 12.63 4.93
CA VAL A 821 -13.63 14.07 4.65
C VAL A 821 -14.29 14.43 3.33
N TYR A 822 -13.85 13.86 2.22
CA TYR A 822 -14.32 14.20 0.88
C TYR A 822 -14.26 13.03 -0.09
N GLN A 823 -15.13 13.07 -1.08
CA GLN A 823 -14.98 12.31 -2.31
C GLN A 823 -14.88 13.29 -3.48
N ARG A 824 -14.02 12.97 -4.47
CA ARG A 824 -13.72 13.86 -5.59
C ARG A 824 -13.94 13.18 -6.94
N MET A 825 -14.00 13.99 -7.98
CA MET A 825 -13.83 13.53 -9.35
C MET A 825 -12.35 13.36 -9.67
N VAL A 826 -12.03 12.45 -10.56
CA VAL A 826 -10.69 12.31 -11.17
C VAL A 826 -10.68 13.06 -12.50
N LEU A 827 -9.68 13.91 -12.69
CA LEU A 827 -9.43 14.63 -13.94
C LEU A 827 -8.29 13.95 -14.69
N TYR A 828 -8.52 13.65 -15.95
CA TYR A 828 -7.52 13.18 -16.88
C TYR A 828 -7.25 14.28 -17.92
N ALA A 829 -5.99 14.46 -18.29
CA ALA A 829 -5.63 15.34 -19.41
C ALA A 829 -4.60 14.61 -20.29
N TYR A 830 -4.77 14.72 -21.60
CA TYR A 830 -3.93 14.01 -22.56
C TYR A 830 -3.69 14.81 -23.85
N ASP A 831 -2.61 14.49 -24.52
CA ASP A 831 -2.24 15.07 -25.81
C ASP A 831 -2.92 14.29 -26.96
N ALA A 832 -4.02 14.81 -27.49
CA ALA A 832 -4.77 14.22 -28.60
C ALA A 832 -4.03 14.32 -29.96
N THR A 833 -2.90 15.00 -30.02
CA THR A 833 -1.99 14.95 -31.20
C THR A 833 -1.07 13.73 -31.14
N VAL A 834 -0.97 13.09 -29.98
CA VAL A 834 -0.18 11.87 -29.73
C VAL A 834 -1.09 10.67 -29.53
N ILE A 835 -2.13 10.79 -28.72
CA ILE A 835 -3.09 9.72 -28.44
C ILE A 835 -4.31 9.90 -29.31
N LYS A 836 -4.67 8.89 -30.07
CA LYS A 836 -5.87 8.89 -30.88
C LYS A 836 -7.12 8.89 -29.99
N ALA A 837 -7.91 9.97 -30.05
CA ALA A 837 -8.99 10.20 -29.11
C ALA A 837 -10.07 9.10 -29.09
N ASP A 838 -10.35 8.45 -30.23
CA ASP A 838 -11.31 7.35 -30.35
C ASP A 838 -10.74 5.98 -29.91
N SER A 839 -9.48 5.92 -29.50
CA SER A 839 -8.86 4.71 -28.92
C SER A 839 -8.89 4.67 -27.40
N ILE A 840 -9.41 5.71 -26.74
CA ILE A 840 -9.68 5.74 -25.31
C ILE A 840 -11.18 5.83 -25.07
N PRO A 841 -11.71 5.34 -23.92
CA PRO A 841 -13.13 5.44 -23.60
C PRO A 841 -13.65 6.88 -23.70
N SER A 842 -14.80 7.06 -24.34
CA SER A 842 -15.50 8.34 -24.37
C SER A 842 -15.97 8.77 -22.98
N ALA A 843 -16.30 10.05 -22.81
CA ALA A 843 -16.82 10.54 -21.53
C ALA A 843 -18.12 9.85 -21.07
N GLU A 844 -18.89 9.25 -22.01
CA GLU A 844 -20.12 8.50 -21.71
C GLU A 844 -19.83 7.05 -21.25
N GLU A 845 -18.70 6.50 -21.67
CA GLU A 845 -18.23 5.16 -21.27
C GLU A 845 -17.44 5.17 -19.97
N LEU A 846 -16.85 6.33 -19.62
CA LEU A 846 -16.15 6.49 -18.35
C LEU A 846 -17.13 6.40 -17.17
N ASN A 847 -16.78 5.58 -16.20
CA ASN A 847 -17.54 5.38 -14.99
C ASN A 847 -16.55 5.18 -13.81
N PRO A 848 -17.00 5.14 -12.55
CA PRO A 848 -16.11 5.02 -11.39
C PRO A 848 -15.20 3.79 -11.39
N TYR A 849 -15.53 2.77 -12.17
CA TYR A 849 -14.81 1.50 -12.25
C TYR A 849 -13.95 1.36 -13.50
N THR A 850 -13.92 2.37 -14.37
CA THR A 850 -13.11 2.37 -15.59
C THR A 850 -12.29 3.65 -15.71
N SER A 851 -11.02 3.48 -16.05
CA SER A 851 -10.12 4.59 -16.39
C SER A 851 -9.88 4.65 -17.90
N PRO A 852 -9.41 5.78 -18.45
CA PRO A 852 -9.03 5.85 -19.86
C PRO A 852 -7.92 4.86 -20.25
N LEU A 853 -7.19 4.31 -19.30
CA LEU A 853 -6.04 3.43 -19.53
C LEU A 853 -6.33 1.95 -19.24
N ASP A 854 -7.56 1.57 -18.84
CA ASP A 854 -7.89 0.18 -18.48
C ASP A 854 -7.63 -0.82 -19.59
N ARG A 855 -7.87 -0.41 -20.84
CA ARG A 855 -7.58 -1.20 -22.03
C ARG A 855 -6.39 -0.63 -22.80
N ILE A 856 -5.28 -0.37 -22.10
CA ILE A 856 -4.09 0.28 -22.63
C ILE A 856 -3.52 -0.42 -23.87
N TRP A 857 -3.78 -1.69 -24.09
CA TRP A 857 -3.37 -2.45 -25.27
C TRP A 857 -4.15 -2.06 -26.56
N GLU A 858 -5.29 -1.39 -26.42
CA GLU A 858 -6.12 -0.92 -27.53
C GLU A 858 -5.82 0.55 -27.92
N ILE A 859 -5.11 1.27 -27.05
CA ILE A 859 -4.75 2.68 -27.32
C ILE A 859 -3.84 2.75 -28.53
N GLU A 860 -4.14 3.69 -29.43
CA GLU A 860 -3.39 3.96 -30.65
C GLU A 860 -2.75 5.35 -30.60
N PHE A 861 -1.64 5.48 -31.30
CA PHE A 861 -1.12 6.82 -31.60
C PHE A 861 -2.01 7.52 -32.63
N ALA A 862 -2.15 8.84 -32.51
CA ALA A 862 -2.75 9.69 -33.53
C ALA A 862 -1.99 9.58 -34.87
N ASP A 863 -2.70 9.76 -35.99
CA ASP A 863 -2.16 9.63 -37.36
C ASP A 863 -1.11 10.71 -37.72
#